data_51e114d5b2871a12c00a6ec207072aaf
#
_entry.id   51e114d5b2871a12c00a6ec207072aaf
#
_cell.length_a   1.000
_cell.length_b   1.000
_cell.length_c   1.000
_cell.angle_alpha   90.00
_cell.angle_beta   90.00
_cell.angle_gamma   90.00
#
_symmetry.space_group_name_H-M   'P 1'
#
loop_
_entity.id
_entity.type
_entity.pdbx_description
1 polymer ?
#
loop_
_entity_poly.entity_id
_entity_poly.type
_entity_poly.pdbx_seq_one_letter_code
_entity_poly.pdbx_strand_id
1 'polypeptide(L)'
;MTKIKQLKKLLDKSGNIFESEAKLSKASFELAVALGLLNSSINPVTARISFVGFTKKGLKLYQNKIRKQLDIAEWVEIAFTLAYLESFEALVQRNDWLKVKISEMVSYQELFYKYQNLKDYPDISKESNQLRDETQYEIKLWQDKIKNAVNKIELINYNNKLIKEALKNFSESSLGSALTNLISIYLEQTELDTHIISIITGWVTWETQKLVESLLCDEQENFFAQAKVYKTTTQENKINQKFKSIESYLAKHICTSQNESWQVFDKVKIPDIYIPLKCHLLNSNGKKKEHLQSVDLKTWAFEQLTDPNRNNRVIFIQAESGRGKTVFCKMFASWVQKHLHPIWTPILIRLQDIDTFDVDIENILRTAIKEDFVQHNDDWLTDCHTRFLFILDGFDELRLKEKNSGSIEKFIREIGNYQEECQTRTNLGHRFLVTGKKSALHSIEQFMPNNLERVEIALMDNRLQEQWLNKWGKLVGQDKAKAFQDFLQLENCPHIWKLSREPLSLHLLAVMHRDGKLVFKMFEGVSSIVRAKILIYQAILNSVLIQVQENNYSVSNKLNINDLRRIFTEAGLCAIQSGKEIISITMIEERLKGSAINKKLDKAGWHALKGYSENLLNNAFIVYKLQLLPDSETNEGYIKFVHKSFSEFLYAKRLAESLRKWTQVNLFSKDQQPLITDNQLAEEVYDLFYYSGLTPEIVEYLIALLDYDYNQINLIDTLFKRLKHFYTYWCKGRFINAYPQNFPPNKILHTKALSFSGLREIDIYTGLNVMILLSELYRYAQAQDALKDKIIFYPCGQKDSDYFEDDLFFCIISYSNSIDAHTFLDTLGYFLNNAQLSGAQLSNVNLSSIQFRGANLSDVNFSDANLSFADLSGANLSSTDLNNANLSHANLSNANLDGANLSNANLSNANLSNANLSNAKLNHAKLTYTDLRSANLYAASCYEVNFSGATLCSATLNYARLKGANCNHTDFSYADLTNTNLTNAQNLTTQQVKAASNWDKAEYSPEFLQAITNSNEIE
;
A
#
# COMPACT_ATOMS: atom_id res chain seq x y z
N MET A 1 -54.25 1.86 -29.64
CA MET A 1 -53.23 0.83 -29.77
C MET A 1 -51.90 1.53 -29.55
N THR A 2 -51.14 1.18 -28.53
CA THR A 2 -49.97 1.94 -28.08
C THR A 2 -48.85 1.91 -29.13
N LYS A 3 -48.03 2.98 -29.19
CA LYS A 3 -46.92 3.17 -30.14
C LYS A 3 -45.90 2.03 -30.01
N ILE A 4 -45.67 1.53 -28.81
CA ILE A 4 -44.80 0.35 -28.51
C ILE A 4 -45.40 -0.93 -29.13
N LYS A 5 -46.74 -1.13 -29.17
CA LYS A 5 -47.38 -2.25 -29.88
C LYS A 5 -47.21 -2.13 -31.39
N GLN A 6 -47.12 -0.91 -31.95
CA GLN A 6 -46.82 -0.72 -33.38
C GLN A 6 -45.36 -1.12 -33.68
N LEU A 7 -44.39 -0.75 -32.82
CA LEU A 7 -43.02 -1.19 -32.93
C LEU A 7 -42.91 -2.73 -32.88
N LYS A 8 -43.61 -3.39 -31.93
CA LYS A 8 -43.70 -4.84 -31.84
C LYS A 8 -44.22 -5.46 -33.13
N LYS A 9 -45.29 -4.92 -33.68
CA LYS A 9 -45.91 -5.40 -34.95
C LYS A 9 -45.02 -5.23 -36.18
N LEU A 10 -44.10 -4.25 -36.13
CA LEU A 10 -43.07 -4.02 -37.13
C LEU A 10 -41.90 -4.98 -36.99
N LEU A 11 -41.51 -5.28 -35.76
CA LEU A 11 -40.44 -6.24 -35.40
C LEU A 11 -40.90 -7.68 -35.71
N ASP A 12 -42.15 -8.04 -35.43
CA ASP A 12 -42.76 -9.34 -35.75
C ASP A 12 -42.88 -9.59 -37.27
N LYS A 13 -43.03 -8.52 -38.08
CA LYS A 13 -43.11 -8.60 -39.56
C LYS A 13 -41.74 -8.75 -40.24
N SER A 14 -40.64 -8.47 -39.56
CA SER A 14 -39.30 -8.53 -40.14
C SER A 14 -38.60 -9.87 -39.95
N GLY A 15 -39.33 -10.96 -39.68
CA GLY A 15 -38.91 -12.35 -39.43
C GLY A 15 -37.44 -12.61 -39.75
N ASN A 16 -36.66 -13.15 -38.82
CA ASN A 16 -35.22 -13.51 -38.86
C ASN A 16 -34.18 -12.44 -38.50
N ILE A 17 -34.55 -11.33 -37.82
CA ILE A 17 -33.55 -10.38 -37.29
C ILE A 17 -32.92 -10.88 -35.99
N PHE A 18 -33.46 -11.94 -35.38
CA PHE A 18 -33.15 -12.43 -34.06
C PHE A 18 -32.07 -13.53 -33.97
N GLU A 19 -31.41 -13.86 -35.06
CA GLU A 19 -30.41 -14.96 -35.10
C GLU A 19 -28.95 -14.50 -34.94
N SER A 20 -28.64 -13.43 -34.19
CA SER A 20 -27.27 -13.08 -33.89
C SER A 20 -26.88 -13.41 -32.45
N GLU A 21 -25.68 -13.92 -32.31
CA GLU A 21 -25.10 -14.75 -31.22
C GLU A 21 -24.96 -14.16 -29.80
N ALA A 22 -25.61 -13.08 -29.39
CA ALA A 22 -25.49 -12.57 -28.04
C ALA A 22 -26.71 -12.90 -27.16
N LYS A 23 -26.46 -13.50 -25.99
CA LYS A 23 -27.49 -13.70 -24.96
C LYS A 23 -27.79 -12.38 -24.28
N LEU A 24 -29.07 -11.95 -24.26
CA LEU A 24 -29.53 -10.89 -23.38
C LEU A 24 -29.34 -11.31 -21.91
N SER A 25 -28.97 -10.37 -21.08
CA SER A 25 -29.13 -10.54 -19.64
C SER A 25 -30.64 -10.70 -19.35
N LYS A 26 -30.95 -11.45 -18.30
CA LYS A 26 -32.34 -11.65 -17.88
C LYS A 26 -32.99 -10.29 -17.53
N ALA A 27 -32.24 -9.36 -16.96
CA ALA A 27 -32.72 -8.02 -16.62
C ALA A 27 -33.20 -7.23 -17.84
N SER A 28 -32.36 -7.16 -18.87
CA SER A 28 -32.73 -6.46 -20.10
C SER A 28 -33.88 -7.16 -20.86
N PHE A 29 -33.96 -8.49 -20.81
CA PHE A 29 -35.06 -9.26 -21.35
C PHE A 29 -36.39 -8.93 -20.64
N GLU A 30 -36.40 -8.94 -19.29
CA GLU A 30 -37.59 -8.65 -18.50
C GLU A 30 -38.07 -7.22 -18.69
N LEU A 31 -37.17 -6.25 -18.77
CA LEU A 31 -37.49 -4.86 -19.10
C LEU A 31 -38.04 -4.70 -20.51
N ALA A 32 -37.45 -5.41 -21.47
CA ALA A 32 -37.93 -5.41 -22.84
C ALA A 32 -39.34 -6.04 -22.96
N VAL A 33 -39.62 -7.08 -22.18
CA VAL A 33 -40.97 -7.68 -22.06
C VAL A 33 -41.94 -6.70 -21.40
N ALA A 34 -41.55 -6.07 -20.32
CA ALA A 34 -42.36 -5.05 -19.60
C ALA A 34 -42.73 -3.89 -20.51
N LEU A 35 -41.79 -3.41 -21.34
CA LEU A 35 -42.01 -2.39 -22.36
C LEU A 35 -42.81 -2.87 -23.59
N GLY A 36 -43.21 -4.14 -23.63
CA GLY A 36 -43.96 -4.69 -24.75
C GLY A 36 -43.14 -4.89 -26.03
N LEU A 37 -41.81 -4.80 -25.95
CA LEU A 37 -40.91 -5.00 -27.09
C LEU A 37 -40.70 -6.48 -27.42
N LEU A 38 -40.81 -7.37 -26.42
CA LEU A 38 -40.69 -8.83 -26.57
C LEU A 38 -41.94 -9.56 -26.03
N ASN A 39 -42.18 -10.79 -26.51
CA ASN A 39 -43.28 -11.63 -26.03
C ASN A 39 -42.85 -12.40 -24.77
N SER A 40 -43.67 -12.38 -23.71
CA SER A 40 -43.45 -13.11 -22.46
C SER A 40 -43.41 -14.65 -22.62
N SER A 41 -43.88 -15.18 -23.75
CA SER A 41 -43.82 -16.62 -24.07
C SER A 41 -42.45 -17.09 -24.58
N ILE A 42 -41.52 -16.18 -24.86
CA ILE A 42 -40.17 -16.51 -25.32
C ILE A 42 -39.32 -16.91 -24.08
N ASN A 43 -38.70 -18.08 -24.12
CA ASN A 43 -37.83 -18.53 -23.05
C ASN A 43 -36.59 -17.62 -22.96
N PRO A 44 -36.31 -16.99 -21.81
CA PRO A 44 -35.12 -16.09 -21.64
C PRO A 44 -33.79 -16.79 -21.92
N VAL A 45 -33.71 -18.10 -21.71
CA VAL A 45 -32.48 -18.90 -21.95
C VAL A 45 -32.20 -19.06 -23.46
N THR A 46 -33.22 -18.98 -24.31
CA THR A 46 -33.11 -19.15 -25.77
C THR A 46 -33.15 -17.83 -26.54
N ALA A 47 -33.50 -16.72 -25.89
CA ALA A 47 -33.52 -15.40 -26.51
C ALA A 47 -32.09 -14.91 -26.73
N ARG A 48 -31.51 -15.16 -27.89
CA ARG A 48 -30.22 -14.62 -28.32
C ARG A 48 -30.47 -13.33 -29.09
N ILE A 49 -30.42 -12.19 -28.42
CA ILE A 49 -30.56 -10.88 -29.06
C ILE A 49 -29.33 -10.06 -28.79
N SER A 50 -28.62 -9.61 -29.83
CA SER A 50 -27.63 -8.57 -29.77
C SER A 50 -28.34 -7.22 -29.96
N PHE A 51 -28.53 -6.45 -28.86
CA PHE A 51 -29.12 -5.12 -28.96
C PHE A 51 -28.25 -4.20 -29.83
N VAL A 52 -26.91 -4.32 -29.78
CA VAL A 52 -25.96 -3.53 -30.63
C VAL A 52 -26.22 -3.81 -32.13
N GLY A 53 -26.42 -5.07 -32.49
CA GLY A 53 -26.78 -5.44 -33.84
C GLY A 53 -28.21 -5.01 -34.21
N PHE A 54 -29.08 -4.97 -33.19
CA PHE A 54 -30.48 -4.59 -33.36
C PHE A 54 -30.65 -3.07 -33.55
N THR A 55 -29.99 -2.23 -32.74
CA THR A 55 -30.05 -0.78 -32.87
C THR A 55 -29.47 -0.34 -34.21
N LYS A 56 -28.30 -0.84 -34.62
CA LYS A 56 -27.69 -0.54 -35.93
C LYS A 56 -28.47 -1.12 -37.11
N LYS A 57 -28.93 -2.39 -37.07
CA LYS A 57 -29.73 -3.04 -38.11
C LYS A 57 -31.17 -2.60 -38.09
N GLY A 58 -31.78 -2.41 -36.93
CA GLY A 58 -33.13 -1.88 -36.76
C GLY A 58 -33.27 -0.46 -37.27
N LEU A 59 -32.28 0.40 -36.96
CA LEU A 59 -32.19 1.74 -37.53
C LEU A 59 -32.01 1.71 -39.07
N LYS A 60 -31.14 0.84 -39.61
CA LYS A 60 -30.97 0.67 -41.08
C LYS A 60 -32.22 0.11 -41.79
N LEU A 61 -32.90 -0.88 -41.18
CA LEU A 61 -34.15 -1.41 -41.70
C LEU A 61 -35.31 -0.41 -41.61
N TYR A 62 -35.33 0.37 -40.55
CA TYR A 62 -36.23 1.48 -40.34
C TYR A 62 -36.03 2.56 -41.40
N GLN A 63 -34.81 2.94 -41.67
CA GLN A 63 -34.51 3.90 -42.75
C GLN A 63 -34.99 3.44 -44.14
N ASN A 64 -34.83 2.16 -44.44
CA ASN A 64 -35.12 1.66 -45.79
C ASN A 64 -36.60 1.31 -46.04
N LYS A 65 -37.35 0.92 -45.00
CA LYS A 65 -38.75 0.41 -45.18
C LYS A 65 -39.84 1.27 -44.56
N ILE A 66 -39.57 2.09 -43.54
CA ILE A 66 -40.61 2.70 -42.70
C ILE A 66 -40.61 4.21 -42.74
N ARG A 67 -39.62 4.82 -43.38
CA ARG A 67 -39.45 6.27 -43.57
C ARG A 67 -40.68 7.08 -43.97
N LYS A 68 -41.69 6.39 -44.48
CA LYS A 68 -42.96 7.02 -44.98
C LYS A 68 -44.08 7.03 -43.95
N GLN A 69 -43.94 6.46 -42.74
CA GLN A 69 -45.08 6.18 -41.85
C GLN A 69 -44.92 6.71 -40.40
N LEU A 70 -43.73 7.20 -39.95
CA LEU A 70 -43.52 7.70 -38.58
C LEU A 70 -43.03 9.15 -38.60
N ASP A 71 -43.48 9.93 -37.62
CA ASP A 71 -43.04 11.28 -37.36
C ASP A 71 -41.62 11.27 -36.69
N ILE A 72 -40.85 12.35 -36.85
CA ILE A 72 -39.52 12.56 -36.22
C ILE A 72 -39.59 12.29 -34.70
N ALA A 73 -40.66 12.68 -34.07
CA ALA A 73 -40.94 12.50 -32.66
C ALA A 73 -40.93 11.05 -32.23
N GLU A 74 -41.66 10.22 -32.94
CA GLU A 74 -41.79 8.81 -32.67
C GLU A 74 -40.46 8.06 -32.90
N TRP A 75 -39.67 8.51 -33.88
CA TRP A 75 -38.36 7.96 -34.14
C TRP A 75 -37.35 8.28 -33.01
N VAL A 76 -37.28 9.52 -32.50
CA VAL A 76 -36.40 9.93 -31.42
C VAL A 76 -36.74 9.20 -30.12
N GLU A 77 -38.03 9.03 -29.80
CA GLU A 77 -38.51 8.23 -28.67
C GLU A 77 -38.00 6.79 -28.73
N ILE A 78 -38.19 6.17 -29.89
CA ILE A 78 -37.73 4.79 -30.13
C ILE A 78 -36.20 4.69 -30.04
N ALA A 79 -35.47 5.63 -30.64
CA ALA A 79 -34.00 5.63 -30.64
C ALA A 79 -33.44 5.76 -29.21
N PHE A 80 -33.98 6.69 -28.40
CA PHE A 80 -33.54 6.84 -27.01
C PHE A 80 -33.93 5.65 -26.14
N THR A 81 -35.14 5.10 -26.29
CA THR A 81 -35.58 3.92 -25.53
C THR A 81 -34.72 2.70 -25.82
N LEU A 82 -34.42 2.44 -27.08
CA LEU A 82 -33.54 1.33 -27.47
C LEU A 82 -32.10 1.55 -27.03
N ALA A 83 -31.57 2.77 -27.21
CA ALA A 83 -30.23 3.12 -26.75
C ALA A 83 -30.09 3.05 -25.21
N TYR A 84 -31.16 3.36 -24.46
CA TYR A 84 -31.19 3.26 -23.02
C TYR A 84 -31.09 1.79 -22.53
N LEU A 85 -31.87 0.89 -23.15
CA LEU A 85 -31.80 -0.54 -22.88
C LEU A 85 -30.47 -1.14 -23.29
N GLU A 86 -29.89 -0.69 -24.41
CA GLU A 86 -28.58 -1.13 -24.89
C GLU A 86 -27.47 -0.68 -23.92
N SER A 87 -27.52 0.55 -23.43
CA SER A 87 -26.55 1.09 -22.46
C SER A 87 -26.62 0.31 -21.12
N PHE A 88 -27.86 -0.02 -20.68
CA PHE A 88 -28.05 -0.83 -19.47
C PHE A 88 -27.53 -2.26 -19.67
N GLU A 89 -27.86 -2.91 -20.78
CA GLU A 89 -27.38 -4.26 -21.12
C GLU A 89 -25.84 -4.29 -21.19
N ALA A 90 -25.21 -3.32 -21.87
CA ALA A 90 -23.77 -3.22 -21.97
C ALA A 90 -23.11 -3.09 -20.59
N LEU A 91 -23.74 -2.35 -19.67
CA LEU A 91 -23.27 -2.22 -18.29
C LEU A 91 -23.36 -3.56 -17.55
N VAL A 92 -24.50 -4.25 -17.61
CA VAL A 92 -24.72 -5.55 -16.96
C VAL A 92 -23.74 -6.60 -17.48
N GLN A 93 -23.53 -6.65 -18.80
CA GLN A 93 -22.63 -7.66 -19.41
C GLN A 93 -21.16 -7.46 -19.02
N ARG A 94 -20.71 -6.22 -18.88
CA ARG A 94 -19.31 -5.92 -18.50
C ARG A 94 -19.08 -5.98 -17.00
N ASN A 95 -20.12 -5.88 -16.15
CA ASN A 95 -20.00 -5.80 -14.71
C ASN A 95 -20.43 -7.12 -14.07
N ASP A 96 -19.46 -7.98 -13.78
CA ASP A 96 -19.70 -9.31 -13.23
C ASP A 96 -20.40 -9.27 -11.86
N TRP A 97 -20.10 -8.26 -11.02
CA TRP A 97 -20.76 -8.10 -9.73
C TRP A 97 -22.24 -7.74 -9.87
N LEU A 98 -22.56 -6.77 -10.72
CA LEU A 98 -23.96 -6.39 -11.00
C LEU A 98 -24.73 -7.54 -11.63
N LYS A 99 -24.09 -8.29 -12.52
CA LYS A 99 -24.68 -9.48 -13.13
C LYS A 99 -25.05 -10.54 -12.10
N VAL A 100 -24.18 -10.78 -11.10
CA VAL A 100 -24.46 -11.70 -9.99
C VAL A 100 -25.62 -11.18 -9.15
N LYS A 101 -25.61 -9.90 -8.74
CA LYS A 101 -26.70 -9.28 -7.97
C LYS A 101 -28.05 -9.37 -8.68
N ILE A 102 -28.10 -9.14 -9.98
CA ILE A 102 -29.32 -9.30 -10.78
C ILE A 102 -29.70 -10.79 -10.90
N SER A 103 -28.74 -11.72 -10.97
CA SER A 103 -29.02 -13.15 -11.04
C SER A 103 -29.52 -13.71 -9.71
N GLU A 104 -29.10 -13.20 -8.58
CA GLU A 104 -29.61 -13.57 -7.26
C GLU A 104 -31.11 -13.28 -7.12
N MET A 105 -31.63 -12.22 -7.74
CA MET A 105 -33.07 -11.97 -7.88
C MET A 105 -33.88 -13.12 -8.45
N VAL A 106 -33.23 -13.90 -9.31
CA VAL A 106 -33.86 -15.05 -9.99
C VAL A 106 -34.22 -16.19 -9.05
N SER A 107 -33.46 -16.33 -7.98
CA SER A 107 -33.73 -17.39 -6.98
C SER A 107 -35.10 -17.19 -6.29
N TYR A 108 -35.55 -15.93 -6.14
CA TYR A 108 -36.87 -15.66 -5.56
C TYR A 108 -38.03 -16.07 -6.50
N GLN A 109 -37.92 -15.85 -7.80
CA GLN A 109 -38.92 -16.32 -8.76
C GLN A 109 -38.87 -17.84 -8.93
N GLU A 110 -37.67 -18.46 -8.91
CA GLU A 110 -37.55 -19.92 -8.93
C GLU A 110 -38.05 -20.53 -7.61
N LEU A 111 -37.82 -19.87 -6.47
CA LEU A 111 -38.45 -20.24 -5.20
C LEU A 111 -39.96 -20.14 -5.30
N PHE A 112 -40.51 -19.08 -5.91
CA PHE A 112 -41.95 -18.93 -6.13
C PHE A 112 -42.53 -20.01 -7.03
N TYR A 113 -41.88 -20.37 -8.15
CA TYR A 113 -42.28 -21.50 -9.01
C TYR A 113 -42.13 -22.85 -8.31
N LYS A 114 -41.08 -23.06 -7.52
CA LYS A 114 -40.94 -24.25 -6.66
C LYS A 114 -42.06 -24.32 -5.61
N TYR A 115 -42.42 -23.21 -4.97
CA TYR A 115 -43.54 -23.17 -4.03
C TYR A 115 -44.90 -23.32 -4.69
N GLN A 116 -45.13 -22.87 -5.90
CA GLN A 116 -46.36 -23.17 -6.64
C GLN A 116 -46.51 -24.69 -6.97
N ASN A 117 -45.41 -25.37 -7.26
CA ASN A 117 -45.40 -26.80 -7.51
C ASN A 117 -45.44 -27.67 -6.23
N LEU A 118 -45.23 -27.09 -5.06
CA LEU A 118 -45.39 -27.75 -3.75
C LEU A 118 -46.84 -27.80 -3.23
N LYS A 119 -47.83 -27.41 -4.07
CA LYS A 119 -49.25 -27.54 -3.73
C LYS A 119 -49.72 -28.97 -3.50
N ASP A 120 -48.92 -29.97 -3.90
CA ASP A 120 -49.24 -31.38 -3.78
C ASP A 120 -48.76 -32.07 -2.49
N TYR A 121 -48.21 -31.28 -1.51
CA TYR A 121 -47.78 -31.82 -0.21
C TYR A 121 -48.60 -31.22 0.94
N PRO A 122 -49.41 -32.04 1.69
CA PRO A 122 -50.44 -31.54 2.62
C PRO A 122 -49.96 -31.16 4.04
N ASP A 123 -48.64 -31.14 4.33
CA ASP A 123 -48.15 -30.97 5.73
C ASP A 123 -47.15 -29.83 5.91
N ILE A 124 -47.56 -28.58 5.62
CA ILE A 124 -46.71 -27.39 5.93
C ILE A 124 -47.47 -26.42 6.85
N SER A 125 -46.87 -26.09 7.99
CA SER A 125 -47.42 -25.30 9.11
C SER A 125 -47.95 -23.90 8.74
N LYS A 126 -48.81 -23.32 9.61
CA LYS A 126 -49.41 -21.97 9.42
C LYS A 126 -48.43 -20.84 9.17
N GLU A 127 -47.18 -20.91 9.72
CA GLU A 127 -46.13 -19.92 9.50
C GLU A 127 -45.64 -19.83 8.04
N SER A 128 -45.63 -21.00 7.33
CA SER A 128 -45.21 -21.01 5.92
C SER A 128 -46.27 -20.42 4.99
N ASN A 129 -47.54 -20.42 5.38
CA ASN A 129 -48.61 -19.80 4.59
C ASN A 129 -48.58 -18.27 4.72
N GLN A 130 -48.29 -17.74 5.90
CA GLN A 130 -48.15 -16.29 6.13
C GLN A 130 -46.97 -15.69 5.36
N LEU A 131 -45.83 -16.34 5.40
CA LEU A 131 -44.61 -15.92 4.63
C LEU A 131 -44.89 -15.96 3.11
N ARG A 132 -45.70 -16.88 2.66
CA ARG A 132 -46.12 -17.04 1.25
C ARG A 132 -47.05 -15.90 0.80
N ASP A 133 -48.01 -15.53 1.64
CA ASP A 133 -48.95 -14.46 1.32
C ASP A 133 -48.27 -13.11 1.32
N GLU A 134 -47.33 -12.86 2.23
CA GLU A 134 -46.49 -11.63 2.28
C GLU A 134 -45.62 -11.54 1.01
N THR A 135 -44.92 -12.60 0.63
CA THR A 135 -44.06 -12.62 -0.56
C THR A 135 -44.88 -12.44 -1.85
N GLN A 136 -46.10 -13.02 -1.91
CA GLN A 136 -46.99 -12.88 -3.04
C GLN A 136 -47.55 -11.47 -3.17
N TYR A 137 -47.80 -10.81 -2.03
CA TYR A 137 -48.22 -9.42 -1.96
C TYR A 137 -47.13 -8.47 -2.45
N GLU A 138 -45.89 -8.67 -2.02
CA GLU A 138 -44.75 -7.85 -2.45
C GLU A 138 -44.46 -7.97 -3.96
N ILE A 139 -44.50 -9.18 -4.50
CA ILE A 139 -44.36 -9.41 -5.95
C ILE A 139 -45.44 -8.69 -6.74
N LYS A 140 -46.70 -8.77 -6.28
CA LYS A 140 -47.80 -8.09 -6.95
C LYS A 140 -47.63 -6.57 -6.86
N LEU A 141 -47.26 -6.04 -5.72
CA LEU A 141 -47.02 -4.61 -5.52
C LEU A 141 -45.90 -4.12 -6.48
N TRP A 142 -44.83 -4.87 -6.64
CA TRP A 142 -43.75 -4.55 -7.54
C TRP A 142 -44.20 -4.59 -9.03
N GLN A 143 -44.94 -5.62 -9.42
CA GLN A 143 -45.52 -5.71 -10.77
C GLN A 143 -46.42 -4.51 -11.08
N ASP A 144 -47.22 -4.06 -10.10
CA ASP A 144 -48.07 -2.88 -10.26
C ASP A 144 -47.23 -1.60 -10.35
N LYS A 145 -46.12 -1.48 -9.60
CA LYS A 145 -45.15 -0.35 -9.73
C LYS A 145 -44.53 -0.31 -11.14
N ILE A 146 -44.04 -1.44 -11.66
CA ILE A 146 -43.49 -1.55 -13.03
C ILE A 146 -44.52 -1.13 -14.05
N LYS A 147 -45.75 -1.70 -13.96
CA LYS A 147 -46.85 -1.40 -14.87
C LYS A 147 -47.20 0.09 -14.86
N ASN A 148 -47.22 0.71 -13.67
CA ASN A 148 -47.49 2.15 -13.56
C ASN A 148 -46.34 3.00 -14.14
N ALA A 149 -45.06 2.59 -14.00
CA ALA A 149 -43.94 3.24 -14.62
C ALA A 149 -43.97 3.15 -16.14
N VAL A 150 -44.33 1.99 -16.70
CA VAL A 150 -44.51 1.80 -18.14
C VAL A 150 -45.68 2.64 -18.67
N ASN A 151 -46.80 2.69 -17.96
CA ASN A 151 -47.96 3.54 -18.34
C ASN A 151 -47.57 5.03 -18.37
N LYS A 152 -46.71 5.50 -17.47
CA LYS A 152 -46.20 6.89 -17.50
C LYS A 152 -45.41 7.18 -18.77
N ILE A 153 -44.58 6.23 -19.24
CA ILE A 153 -43.83 6.36 -20.50
C ILE A 153 -44.82 6.44 -21.68
N GLU A 154 -45.85 5.61 -21.69
CA GLU A 154 -46.89 5.61 -22.74
C GLU A 154 -47.74 6.87 -22.78
N LEU A 155 -47.93 7.56 -21.62
CA LEU A 155 -48.70 8.78 -21.51
C LEU A 155 -47.94 10.04 -21.95
N ILE A 156 -46.62 9.95 -22.19
CA ILE A 156 -45.82 11.08 -22.66
C ILE A 156 -46.26 11.39 -24.11
N ASN A 157 -46.90 12.50 -24.28
CA ASN A 157 -47.36 12.95 -25.63
C ASN A 157 -46.23 13.74 -26.30
N TYR A 158 -45.41 13.07 -27.10
CA TYR A 158 -44.26 13.65 -27.73
C TYR A 158 -44.62 14.73 -28.73
N ASN A 159 -44.07 15.90 -28.58
CA ASN A 159 -44.14 17.02 -29.51
C ASN A 159 -42.70 17.55 -29.77
N ASN A 160 -42.58 18.44 -30.73
CA ASN A 160 -41.30 19.04 -31.13
C ASN A 160 -40.52 19.70 -29.97
N LYS A 161 -41.21 20.13 -28.89
CA LYS A 161 -40.57 20.71 -27.71
C LYS A 161 -39.87 19.61 -26.88
N LEU A 162 -40.56 18.51 -26.59
CA LEU A 162 -40.01 17.38 -25.82
C LEU A 162 -38.87 16.67 -26.53
N ILE A 163 -38.91 16.62 -27.85
CA ILE A 163 -37.79 16.12 -28.67
C ILE A 163 -36.58 17.00 -28.52
N LYS A 164 -36.75 18.33 -28.60
CA LYS A 164 -35.66 19.27 -28.38
C LYS A 164 -35.06 19.11 -26.98
N GLU A 165 -35.86 18.90 -25.94
CA GLU A 165 -35.42 18.64 -24.59
C GLU A 165 -34.60 17.34 -24.52
N ALA A 166 -35.07 16.23 -25.08
CA ALA A 166 -34.36 14.95 -25.09
C ALA A 166 -33.03 15.01 -25.86
N LEU A 167 -33.01 15.67 -27.04
CA LEU A 167 -31.80 15.84 -27.85
C LEU A 167 -30.78 16.79 -27.18
N LYS A 168 -31.26 17.77 -26.40
CA LYS A 168 -30.42 18.72 -25.70
C LYS A 168 -29.81 18.11 -24.43
N ASN A 169 -30.65 17.48 -23.62
CA ASN A 169 -30.28 16.88 -22.35
C ASN A 169 -31.25 15.75 -22.02
N PHE A 170 -30.85 14.54 -22.36
CA PHE A 170 -31.69 13.36 -22.16
C PHE A 170 -31.97 13.12 -20.68
N SER A 171 -31.00 13.35 -19.79
CA SER A 171 -31.16 13.09 -18.35
C SER A 171 -32.28 13.93 -17.70
N GLU A 172 -32.50 15.15 -18.18
CA GLU A 172 -33.54 16.07 -17.65
C GLU A 172 -34.84 15.99 -18.45
N SER A 173 -34.84 15.23 -19.55
CA SER A 173 -36.05 15.08 -20.38
C SER A 173 -37.09 14.20 -19.67
N SER A 174 -38.37 14.41 -20.04
CA SER A 174 -39.49 13.59 -19.53
C SER A 174 -39.30 12.11 -19.84
N LEU A 175 -38.75 11.77 -21.01
CA LEU A 175 -38.42 10.37 -21.38
C LEU A 175 -37.29 9.81 -20.58
N GLY A 176 -36.18 10.55 -20.44
CA GLY A 176 -35.03 10.16 -19.64
C GLY A 176 -35.40 9.90 -18.17
N SER A 177 -36.17 10.81 -17.57
CA SER A 177 -36.68 10.67 -16.21
C SER A 177 -37.60 9.47 -16.04
N ALA A 178 -38.47 9.18 -17.01
CA ALA A 178 -39.38 8.04 -16.96
C ALA A 178 -38.66 6.69 -17.12
N LEU A 179 -37.67 6.60 -18.01
CA LEU A 179 -36.84 5.40 -18.17
C LEU A 179 -35.92 5.17 -16.98
N THR A 180 -35.34 6.23 -16.42
CA THR A 180 -34.56 6.20 -15.17
C THR A 180 -35.41 5.64 -14.02
N ASN A 181 -36.62 6.13 -13.84
CA ASN A 181 -37.53 5.63 -12.81
C ASN A 181 -37.89 4.16 -13.02
N LEU A 182 -38.08 3.70 -14.26
CA LEU A 182 -38.36 2.30 -14.56
C LEU A 182 -37.21 1.37 -14.14
N ILE A 183 -35.97 1.72 -14.49
CA ILE A 183 -34.78 0.94 -14.08
C ILE A 183 -34.57 1.02 -12.57
N SER A 184 -34.78 2.19 -11.93
CA SER A 184 -34.65 2.31 -10.47
C SER A 184 -35.59 1.37 -9.75
N ILE A 185 -36.90 1.34 -10.15
CA ILE A 185 -37.88 0.41 -9.57
C ILE A 185 -37.47 -1.06 -9.81
N TYR A 186 -36.91 -1.36 -10.98
CA TYR A 186 -36.41 -2.71 -11.27
C TYR A 186 -35.24 -3.09 -10.36
N LEU A 187 -34.26 -2.20 -10.16
CA LEU A 187 -33.09 -2.45 -9.34
C LEU A 187 -33.34 -2.42 -7.83
N GLU A 188 -34.41 -1.75 -7.36
CA GLU A 188 -34.83 -1.79 -5.94
C GLU A 188 -35.04 -3.21 -5.41
N GLN A 189 -35.32 -4.16 -6.28
CA GLN A 189 -35.49 -5.58 -5.91
C GLN A 189 -34.17 -6.34 -5.73
N THR A 190 -33.04 -5.76 -6.06
CA THR A 190 -31.72 -6.43 -6.04
C THR A 190 -30.96 -6.20 -4.73
N GLU A 191 -31.60 -5.64 -3.70
CA GLU A 191 -30.96 -5.23 -2.43
C GLU A 191 -29.79 -4.25 -2.62
N LEU A 192 -29.72 -3.59 -3.78
CA LEU A 192 -28.75 -2.53 -4.02
C LEU A 192 -29.18 -1.27 -3.28
N ASP A 193 -28.19 -0.58 -2.68
CA ASP A 193 -28.48 0.72 -2.06
C ASP A 193 -28.89 1.76 -3.11
N THR A 194 -29.68 2.73 -2.68
CA THR A 194 -30.24 3.78 -3.54
C THR A 194 -29.16 4.60 -4.24
N HIS A 195 -27.98 4.72 -3.65
CA HIS A 195 -26.83 5.41 -4.23
C HIS A 195 -26.25 4.62 -5.42
N ILE A 196 -26.09 3.30 -5.30
CA ILE A 196 -25.65 2.46 -6.43
C ILE A 196 -26.65 2.52 -7.58
N ILE A 197 -27.95 2.48 -7.26
CA ILE A 197 -29.02 2.62 -8.28
C ILE A 197 -28.88 3.98 -8.99
N SER A 198 -28.63 5.05 -8.26
CA SER A 198 -28.42 6.39 -8.82
C SER A 198 -27.19 6.48 -9.73
N ILE A 199 -26.08 5.82 -9.36
CA ILE A 199 -24.88 5.72 -10.20
C ILE A 199 -25.18 4.98 -11.50
N ILE A 200 -25.82 3.82 -11.41
CA ILE A 200 -26.18 2.99 -12.57
C ILE A 200 -27.05 3.78 -13.53
N THR A 201 -28.13 4.37 -13.03
CA THR A 201 -29.09 5.10 -13.86
C THR A 201 -28.49 6.38 -14.44
N GLY A 202 -27.68 7.11 -13.69
CA GLY A 202 -26.96 8.29 -14.16
C GLY A 202 -26.00 7.97 -15.29
N TRP A 203 -25.21 6.91 -15.14
CA TRP A 203 -24.29 6.47 -16.19
C TRP A 203 -25.00 5.95 -17.43
N VAL A 204 -26.06 5.13 -17.26
CA VAL A 204 -26.86 4.61 -18.38
C VAL A 204 -27.48 5.76 -19.18
N THR A 205 -27.98 6.78 -18.49
CA THR A 205 -28.56 7.97 -19.14
C THR A 205 -27.49 8.74 -19.93
N TRP A 206 -26.28 8.92 -19.37
CA TRP A 206 -25.18 9.58 -20.07
C TRP A 206 -24.73 8.80 -21.31
N GLU A 207 -24.51 7.50 -21.19
CA GLU A 207 -24.08 6.63 -22.29
C GLU A 207 -25.15 6.55 -23.39
N THR A 208 -26.43 6.58 -23.00
CA THR A 208 -27.55 6.66 -23.93
C THR A 208 -27.48 7.90 -24.82
N GLN A 209 -27.27 9.07 -24.21
CA GLN A 209 -27.13 10.30 -24.96
C GLN A 209 -25.95 10.24 -25.92
N LYS A 210 -24.81 9.76 -25.47
CA LYS A 210 -23.60 9.59 -26.28
C LYS A 210 -23.82 8.63 -27.43
N LEU A 211 -24.50 7.51 -27.20
CA LEU A 211 -24.83 6.54 -28.24
C LEU A 211 -25.74 7.14 -29.30
N VAL A 212 -26.81 7.83 -28.91
CA VAL A 212 -27.72 8.51 -29.85
C VAL A 212 -26.97 9.61 -30.61
N GLU A 213 -26.14 10.38 -29.98
CA GLU A 213 -25.29 11.40 -30.62
C GLU A 213 -24.36 10.81 -31.69
N SER A 214 -23.73 9.66 -31.38
CA SER A 214 -22.88 8.96 -32.34
C SER A 214 -23.67 8.46 -33.56
N LEU A 215 -24.88 7.95 -33.34
CA LEU A 215 -25.77 7.52 -34.40
C LEU A 215 -26.20 8.69 -35.30
N LEU A 216 -26.40 9.89 -34.73
CA LEU A 216 -26.72 11.11 -35.46
C LEU A 216 -25.55 11.67 -36.27
N CYS A 217 -24.30 11.34 -35.89
CA CYS A 217 -23.10 11.81 -36.59
C CYS A 217 -22.69 10.94 -37.79
N ASP A 218 -23.02 9.63 -37.77
CA ASP A 218 -22.58 8.66 -38.76
C ASP A 218 -23.34 8.71 -40.12
N GLU A 219 -24.41 9.53 -40.24
CA GLU A 219 -25.25 9.57 -41.45
C GLU A 219 -25.24 10.90 -42.21
N GLN A 220 -24.89 10.83 -43.49
CA GLN A 220 -24.75 11.95 -44.41
C GLN A 220 -26.07 12.54 -44.97
N GLU A 221 -27.26 12.20 -44.46
CA GLU A 221 -28.52 12.59 -45.04
C GLU A 221 -29.26 13.75 -44.36
N ASN A 222 -29.99 14.55 -45.19
CA ASN A 222 -30.74 15.78 -44.84
C ASN A 222 -31.76 15.64 -43.65
N PHE A 223 -32.17 14.43 -43.28
CA PHE A 223 -33.07 14.22 -42.16
C PHE A 223 -32.42 14.55 -40.80
N PHE A 224 -31.13 14.23 -40.63
CA PHE A 224 -30.38 14.56 -39.43
C PHE A 224 -29.84 15.99 -39.42
N ALA A 225 -29.80 16.68 -40.55
CA ALA A 225 -29.45 18.10 -40.58
C ALA A 225 -30.42 18.93 -39.74
N GLN A 226 -31.71 18.59 -39.71
CA GLN A 226 -32.71 19.23 -38.88
C GLN A 226 -32.49 18.91 -37.38
N ALA A 227 -32.12 17.69 -37.03
CA ALA A 227 -31.77 17.33 -35.65
C ALA A 227 -30.44 17.99 -35.18
N LYS A 228 -29.44 18.14 -36.07
CA LYS A 228 -28.20 18.89 -35.82
C LYS A 228 -28.44 20.37 -35.54
N VAL A 229 -29.42 21.03 -36.19
CA VAL A 229 -29.77 22.42 -35.91
C VAL A 229 -30.24 22.63 -34.48
N TYR A 230 -30.78 21.58 -33.82
CA TYR A 230 -31.20 21.64 -32.42
C TYR A 230 -30.02 21.53 -31.41
N LYS A 231 -28.81 21.12 -31.87
CA LYS A 231 -27.62 20.94 -31.05
C LYS A 231 -26.77 22.20 -30.85
N THR A 232 -26.95 23.26 -31.67
CA THR A 232 -25.97 24.33 -31.88
C THR A 232 -25.91 25.44 -30.82
N THR A 233 -26.57 25.38 -29.69
CA THR A 233 -26.53 26.50 -28.70
C THR A 233 -26.67 26.08 -27.25
N THR A 234 -25.97 25.09 -26.74
CA THR A 234 -26.17 24.77 -25.33
C THR A 234 -24.92 24.41 -24.58
N GLN A 235 -24.72 25.08 -23.43
CA GLN A 235 -23.83 24.61 -22.36
C GLN A 235 -24.11 23.14 -22.11
N GLU A 236 -23.06 22.30 -22.27
CA GLU A 236 -23.11 20.90 -21.84
C GLU A 236 -23.51 20.87 -20.35
N ASN A 237 -24.43 20.00 -19.96
CA ASN A 237 -24.84 19.84 -18.57
C ASN A 237 -23.62 19.41 -17.73
N LYS A 238 -23.51 19.92 -16.51
CA LYS A 238 -22.43 19.60 -15.56
C LYS A 238 -22.21 18.09 -15.41
N ILE A 239 -23.29 17.30 -15.39
CA ILE A 239 -23.23 15.83 -15.28
C ILE A 239 -22.56 15.20 -16.52
N ASN A 240 -22.90 15.67 -17.72
CA ASN A 240 -22.32 15.15 -18.96
C ASN A 240 -20.84 15.52 -19.08
N GLN A 241 -20.45 16.74 -18.70
CA GLN A 241 -19.06 17.17 -18.63
C GLN A 241 -18.27 16.34 -17.65
N LYS A 242 -18.84 16.03 -16.48
CA LYS A 242 -18.23 15.20 -15.43
C LYS A 242 -17.94 13.79 -15.94
N PHE A 243 -18.95 13.07 -16.47
CA PHE A 243 -18.72 11.71 -16.98
C PHE A 243 -17.74 11.70 -18.16
N LYS A 244 -17.79 12.66 -19.04
CA LYS A 244 -16.83 12.81 -20.13
C LYS A 244 -15.39 13.00 -19.65
N SER A 245 -15.20 13.81 -18.60
CA SER A 245 -13.89 14.03 -17.98
C SER A 245 -13.41 12.77 -17.25
N ILE A 246 -14.29 12.04 -16.53
CA ILE A 246 -13.98 10.75 -15.89
C ILE A 246 -13.54 9.71 -16.93
N GLU A 247 -14.29 9.53 -18.02
CA GLU A 247 -13.94 8.57 -19.07
C GLU A 247 -12.62 8.95 -19.77
N SER A 248 -12.38 10.26 -19.95
CA SER A 248 -11.09 10.75 -20.47
C SER A 248 -9.94 10.39 -19.52
N TYR A 249 -10.12 10.60 -18.21
CA TYR A 249 -9.16 10.19 -17.18
C TYR A 249 -8.89 8.68 -17.23
N LEU A 250 -9.94 7.86 -17.26
CA LEU A 250 -9.82 6.40 -17.30
C LEU A 250 -9.09 5.92 -18.57
N ALA A 251 -9.40 6.51 -19.72
CA ALA A 251 -8.72 6.19 -20.97
C ALA A 251 -7.24 6.58 -20.95
N LYS A 252 -6.91 7.76 -20.41
CA LYS A 252 -5.55 8.32 -20.38
C LYS A 252 -4.67 7.65 -19.31
N HIS A 253 -5.18 7.40 -18.10
CA HIS A 253 -4.38 6.98 -16.96
C HIS A 253 -4.53 5.49 -16.59
N ILE A 254 -5.68 4.88 -16.86
CA ILE A 254 -6.00 3.53 -16.39
C ILE A 254 -6.00 2.50 -17.53
N CYS A 255 -6.39 2.88 -18.76
CA CYS A 255 -6.47 1.95 -19.88
C CYS A 255 -5.09 1.42 -20.30
N THR A 256 -4.93 0.09 -20.30
CA THR A 256 -3.65 -0.59 -20.58
C THR A 256 -3.20 -0.53 -22.03
N SER A 257 -4.12 -0.26 -22.98
CA SER A 257 -3.85 -0.38 -24.41
C SER A 257 -3.11 0.79 -25.02
N GLN A 258 -3.14 1.98 -24.41
CA GLN A 258 -2.62 3.21 -24.98
C GLN A 258 -1.47 3.85 -24.19
N ASN A 259 -1.13 3.34 -22.99
CA ASN A 259 -0.22 4.04 -22.08
C ASN A 259 1.19 3.43 -22.08
N GLU A 260 2.20 4.21 -22.46
CA GLU A 260 3.63 3.84 -22.40
C GLU A 260 4.09 3.50 -20.96
N SER A 261 3.43 4.05 -19.94
CA SER A 261 3.72 3.79 -18.53
C SER A 261 3.49 2.33 -18.08
N TRP A 262 2.88 1.51 -18.93
CA TRP A 262 2.63 0.08 -18.71
C TRP A 262 3.76 -0.83 -19.25
N GLN A 263 4.81 -0.27 -19.85
CA GLN A 263 5.99 -1.02 -20.22
C GLN A 263 6.90 -1.21 -19.02
N VAL A 264 7.35 -2.44 -18.77
CA VAL A 264 8.30 -2.74 -17.68
C VAL A 264 9.71 -2.56 -18.20
N PHE A 265 10.10 -3.32 -19.19
CA PHE A 265 11.43 -3.31 -19.75
C PHE A 265 11.35 -3.86 -21.17
N ASP A 266 12.19 -3.36 -22.07
CA ASP A 266 12.43 -3.98 -23.37
C ASP A 266 11.12 -4.20 -24.19
N LYS A 267 10.18 -3.25 -24.14
CA LYS A 267 8.87 -3.32 -24.79
C LYS A 267 7.90 -4.37 -24.21
N VAL A 268 8.26 -5.07 -23.13
CA VAL A 268 7.36 -5.99 -22.45
C VAL A 268 6.31 -5.19 -21.65
N LYS A 269 5.05 -5.43 -21.91
CA LYS A 269 3.96 -4.78 -21.18
C LYS A 269 3.66 -5.53 -19.87
N ILE A 270 3.35 -4.80 -18.80
CA ILE A 270 2.98 -5.38 -17.50
C ILE A 270 1.91 -6.47 -17.64
N PRO A 271 0.79 -6.27 -18.36
CA PRO A 271 -0.26 -7.29 -18.48
C PRO A 271 0.22 -8.64 -19.07
N ASP A 272 1.26 -8.60 -19.92
CA ASP A 272 1.76 -9.79 -20.59
C ASP A 272 2.45 -10.77 -19.64
N ILE A 273 3.05 -10.24 -18.56
CA ILE A 273 3.79 -11.02 -17.55
C ILE A 273 3.15 -11.01 -16.16
N TYR A 274 2.14 -10.17 -15.92
CA TYR A 274 1.49 -10.08 -14.61
C TYR A 274 0.78 -11.38 -14.24
N ILE A 275 0.99 -11.83 -13.00
CA ILE A 275 0.23 -12.91 -12.37
C ILE A 275 -0.45 -12.38 -11.11
N PRO A 276 -1.64 -12.91 -10.74
CA PRO A 276 -2.26 -12.59 -9.47
C PRO A 276 -1.36 -12.98 -8.29
N LEU A 277 -1.14 -12.04 -7.37
CA LEU A 277 -0.32 -12.24 -6.18
C LEU A 277 -1.17 -12.79 -5.03
N LYS A 278 -0.52 -13.46 -4.07
CA LYS A 278 -1.14 -13.87 -2.81
C LYS A 278 -0.77 -12.91 -1.69
N CYS A 279 -1.58 -12.88 -0.63
CA CYS A 279 -1.32 -12.09 0.57
C CYS A 279 -1.61 -12.89 1.84
N HIS A 280 -0.97 -12.45 2.94
CA HIS A 280 -1.26 -12.90 4.29
C HIS A 280 -2.12 -11.86 5.00
N LEU A 281 -3.18 -12.31 5.66
CA LEU A 281 -4.01 -11.45 6.49
C LEU A 281 -3.24 -11.06 7.75
N LEU A 282 -3.37 -9.80 8.16
CA LEU A 282 -2.74 -9.26 9.35
C LEU A 282 -3.80 -8.95 10.42
N ASN A 283 -3.39 -8.95 11.68
CA ASN A 283 -4.20 -8.44 12.78
C ASN A 283 -4.04 -6.91 12.89
N SER A 284 -4.75 -6.28 13.84
CA SER A 284 -4.67 -4.84 14.11
C SER A 284 -3.24 -4.36 14.38
N ASN A 285 -2.38 -5.20 14.94
CA ASN A 285 -0.99 -4.91 15.27
C ASN A 285 -0.01 -5.23 14.13
N GLY A 286 -0.49 -5.43 12.90
CA GLY A 286 0.34 -5.72 11.74
C GLY A 286 1.04 -7.08 11.75
N LYS A 287 0.71 -8.00 12.68
CA LYS A 287 1.24 -9.37 12.74
C LYS A 287 0.40 -10.32 11.90
N LYS A 288 1.04 -11.33 11.31
CA LYS A 288 0.33 -12.35 10.51
C LYS A 288 -0.61 -13.17 11.41
N LYS A 289 -1.79 -13.46 10.91
CA LYS A 289 -2.72 -14.40 11.55
C LYS A 289 -2.21 -15.81 11.26
N GLU A 290 -1.55 -16.44 12.24
CA GLU A 290 -0.76 -17.68 12.10
C GLU A 290 -1.54 -18.90 11.59
N HIS A 291 -2.85 -18.93 11.77
CA HIS A 291 -3.70 -20.07 11.39
C HIS A 291 -4.37 -19.94 10.01
N LEU A 292 -4.13 -18.83 9.27
CA LEU A 292 -4.78 -18.59 8.00
C LEU A 292 -3.81 -18.78 6.84
N GLN A 293 -4.23 -19.57 5.84
CA GLN A 293 -3.49 -19.71 4.58
C GLN A 293 -3.48 -18.39 3.81
N SER A 294 -2.48 -18.22 2.92
CA SER A 294 -2.43 -17.07 2.02
C SER A 294 -3.61 -17.10 1.03
N VAL A 295 -4.23 -15.95 0.80
CA VAL A 295 -5.36 -15.76 -0.10
C VAL A 295 -4.94 -14.99 -1.36
N ASP A 296 -5.73 -15.11 -2.43
CA ASP A 296 -5.51 -14.30 -3.65
C ASP A 296 -5.76 -12.82 -3.34
N LEU A 297 -4.77 -11.96 -3.62
CA LEU A 297 -4.81 -10.54 -3.27
C LEU A 297 -5.92 -9.79 -4.01
N LYS A 298 -6.15 -10.11 -5.29
CA LYS A 298 -7.20 -9.47 -6.08
C LYS A 298 -8.58 -9.85 -5.56
N THR A 299 -8.82 -11.13 -5.31
CA THR A 299 -10.08 -11.65 -4.76
C THR A 299 -10.35 -11.03 -3.39
N TRP A 300 -9.35 -10.99 -2.52
CA TRP A 300 -9.48 -10.36 -1.22
C TRP A 300 -9.83 -8.86 -1.32
N ALA A 301 -9.13 -8.10 -2.17
CA ALA A 301 -9.40 -6.67 -2.36
C ALA A 301 -10.81 -6.43 -2.95
N PHE A 302 -11.26 -7.30 -3.84
CA PHE A 302 -12.61 -7.28 -4.38
C PHE A 302 -13.67 -7.53 -3.29
N GLU A 303 -13.47 -8.54 -2.44
CA GLU A 303 -14.37 -8.82 -1.29
C GLU A 303 -14.43 -7.63 -0.32
N GLN A 304 -13.27 -6.99 -0.02
CA GLN A 304 -13.26 -5.79 0.81
C GLN A 304 -14.06 -4.64 0.19
N LEU A 305 -14.01 -4.51 -1.14
CA LEU A 305 -14.70 -3.44 -1.86
C LEU A 305 -16.22 -3.67 -1.95
N THR A 306 -16.66 -4.93 -2.05
CA THR A 306 -18.06 -5.28 -2.34
C THR A 306 -18.88 -5.71 -1.12
N ASP A 307 -18.26 -5.98 0.02
CA ASP A 307 -18.94 -6.33 1.27
C ASP A 307 -19.51 -5.06 1.95
N PRO A 308 -20.84 -4.90 2.05
CA PRO A 308 -21.47 -3.73 2.67
C PRO A 308 -21.07 -3.53 4.14
N ASN A 309 -20.76 -4.62 4.87
CA ASN A 309 -20.37 -4.56 6.30
C ASN A 309 -18.96 -3.98 6.49
N ARG A 310 -18.21 -3.77 5.41
CA ARG A 310 -16.83 -3.26 5.43
C ARG A 310 -16.67 -1.87 4.83
N ASN A 311 -17.79 -1.19 4.58
CA ASN A 311 -17.76 0.14 3.95
C ASN A 311 -17.02 1.20 4.77
N ASN A 312 -16.88 1.02 6.08
CA ASN A 312 -16.11 1.90 6.96
C ASN A 312 -14.61 1.55 7.05
N ARG A 313 -14.14 0.50 6.35
CA ARG A 313 -12.77 0.02 6.44
C ARG A 313 -11.90 0.56 5.30
N VAL A 314 -10.69 1.02 5.65
CA VAL A 314 -9.64 1.36 4.68
C VAL A 314 -8.89 0.08 4.31
N ILE A 315 -8.68 -0.14 3.02
CA ILE A 315 -7.91 -1.29 2.52
C ILE A 315 -6.43 -0.92 2.55
N PHE A 316 -5.61 -1.64 3.32
CA PHE A 316 -4.19 -1.37 3.45
C PHE A 316 -3.32 -2.56 3.02
N ILE A 317 -2.46 -2.35 2.02
CA ILE A 317 -1.60 -3.39 1.46
C ILE A 317 -0.14 -3.03 1.74
N GLN A 318 0.51 -3.82 2.58
CA GLN A 318 1.93 -3.64 2.86
C GLN A 318 2.80 -4.69 2.17
N ALA A 319 4.00 -4.30 1.80
CA ALA A 319 5.03 -5.23 1.31
C ALA A 319 6.39 -4.54 1.22
N GLU A 320 7.45 -5.33 1.25
CA GLU A 320 8.80 -4.85 0.98
C GLU A 320 8.99 -4.43 -0.50
N SER A 321 10.12 -3.80 -0.80
CA SER A 321 10.46 -3.35 -2.15
C SER A 321 10.53 -4.53 -3.14
N GLY A 322 10.08 -4.32 -4.38
CA GLY A 322 10.13 -5.34 -5.43
C GLY A 322 9.06 -6.43 -5.41
N ARG A 323 8.14 -6.42 -4.42
CA ARG A 323 7.05 -7.41 -4.30
C ARG A 323 5.80 -7.10 -5.13
N GLY A 324 5.77 -6.00 -5.89
CA GLY A 324 4.74 -5.72 -6.88
C GLY A 324 3.56 -4.87 -6.42
N LYS A 325 3.67 -4.06 -5.34
CA LYS A 325 2.62 -3.13 -4.88
C LYS A 325 2.07 -2.24 -6.00
N THR A 326 2.93 -1.45 -6.61
CA THR A 326 2.57 -0.51 -7.70
C THR A 326 1.99 -1.24 -8.91
N VAL A 327 2.52 -2.43 -9.25
CA VAL A 327 1.99 -3.26 -10.34
C VAL A 327 0.58 -3.73 -10.00
N PHE A 328 0.35 -4.18 -8.76
CA PHE A 328 -0.99 -4.55 -8.30
C PHE A 328 -1.96 -3.38 -8.38
N CYS A 329 -1.59 -2.19 -7.88
CA CYS A 329 -2.43 -0.98 -7.94
C CYS A 329 -2.89 -0.68 -9.38
N LYS A 330 -1.96 -0.69 -10.33
CA LYS A 330 -2.25 -0.49 -11.77
C LYS A 330 -3.19 -1.57 -12.31
N MET A 331 -2.87 -2.84 -12.08
CA MET A 331 -3.66 -3.96 -12.59
C MET A 331 -5.05 -4.03 -11.96
N PHE A 332 -5.16 -3.73 -10.66
CA PHE A 332 -6.44 -3.69 -9.96
C PHE A 332 -7.30 -2.51 -10.41
N ALA A 333 -6.71 -1.31 -10.57
CA ALA A 333 -7.41 -0.15 -11.15
C ALA A 333 -7.97 -0.46 -12.54
N SER A 334 -7.16 -1.08 -13.42
CA SER A 334 -7.61 -1.50 -14.76
C SER A 334 -8.69 -2.58 -14.69
N TRP A 335 -8.59 -3.49 -13.73
CA TRP A 335 -9.61 -4.52 -13.53
C TRP A 335 -10.94 -3.91 -13.04
N VAL A 336 -10.89 -2.98 -12.06
CA VAL A 336 -12.06 -2.25 -11.56
C VAL A 336 -12.72 -1.44 -12.68
N GLN A 337 -11.91 -0.73 -13.50
CA GLN A 337 -12.43 -0.02 -14.67
C GLN A 337 -13.21 -0.93 -15.61
N LYS A 338 -12.70 -2.14 -15.86
CA LYS A 338 -13.33 -3.06 -16.83
C LYS A 338 -14.57 -3.77 -16.30
N HIS A 339 -14.59 -4.07 -14.97
CA HIS A 339 -15.58 -5.00 -14.40
C HIS A 339 -16.52 -4.35 -13.38
N LEU A 340 -16.14 -3.19 -12.81
CA LEU A 340 -16.92 -2.55 -11.75
C LEU A 340 -17.32 -1.11 -12.07
N HIS A 341 -16.65 -0.43 -13.00
CA HIS A 341 -17.05 0.93 -13.38
C HIS A 341 -18.41 0.87 -14.13
N PRO A 342 -19.35 1.77 -13.88
CA PRO A 342 -19.27 3.02 -13.10
C PRO A 342 -19.57 2.87 -11.60
N ILE A 343 -19.89 1.69 -11.09
CA ILE A 343 -20.27 1.49 -9.68
C ILE A 343 -19.11 1.92 -8.77
N TRP A 344 -17.88 1.55 -9.13
CA TRP A 344 -16.65 2.12 -8.57
C TRP A 344 -15.79 2.67 -9.71
N THR A 345 -15.47 3.95 -9.62
CA THR A 345 -14.54 4.61 -10.55
C THR A 345 -13.15 4.63 -9.92
N PRO A 346 -12.17 3.91 -10.47
CA PRO A 346 -10.83 3.84 -9.89
C PRO A 346 -10.04 5.13 -10.19
N ILE A 347 -9.49 5.74 -9.15
CA ILE A 347 -8.59 6.88 -9.23
C ILE A 347 -7.24 6.44 -8.66
N LEU A 348 -6.22 6.40 -9.50
CA LEU A 348 -4.87 5.99 -9.11
C LEU A 348 -4.00 7.22 -8.88
N ILE A 349 -3.52 7.39 -7.65
CA ILE A 349 -2.67 8.49 -7.21
C ILE A 349 -1.35 7.90 -6.72
N ARG A 350 -0.24 8.36 -7.29
CA ARG A 350 1.08 8.11 -6.75
C ARG A 350 1.38 9.20 -5.73
N LEU A 351 1.49 8.81 -4.47
CA LEU A 351 1.67 9.78 -3.38
C LEU A 351 2.96 10.59 -3.51
N GLN A 352 3.98 10.06 -4.17
CA GLN A 352 5.20 10.80 -4.50
C GLN A 352 5.01 11.96 -5.47
N ASP A 353 3.92 12.00 -6.24
CA ASP A 353 3.66 13.05 -7.23
C ASP A 353 2.93 14.27 -6.61
N ILE A 354 2.56 14.19 -5.33
CA ILE A 354 1.93 15.29 -4.58
C ILE A 354 3.02 16.26 -4.11
N ASP A 355 2.95 17.52 -4.54
CA ASP A 355 3.99 18.52 -4.26
C ASP A 355 3.79 19.27 -2.94
N THR A 356 2.55 19.42 -2.49
CA THR A 356 2.18 20.11 -1.22
C THR A 356 1.24 19.23 -0.43
N PHE A 357 1.51 19.08 0.86
CA PHE A 357 0.70 18.29 1.77
C PHE A 357 -0.19 19.24 2.58
N ASP A 358 -1.49 19.14 2.38
CA ASP A 358 -2.49 19.80 3.22
C ASP A 358 -2.99 18.79 4.28
N VAL A 359 -3.57 19.30 5.34
CA VAL A 359 -4.19 18.47 6.39
C VAL A 359 -5.54 17.90 5.92
N ASP A 360 -6.19 18.57 4.98
CA ASP A 360 -7.49 18.19 4.43
C ASP A 360 -7.33 17.19 3.26
N ILE A 361 -7.96 16.03 3.39
CA ILE A 361 -7.94 14.96 2.38
C ILE A 361 -8.52 15.43 1.04
N GLU A 362 -9.56 16.29 1.05
CA GLU A 362 -10.15 16.80 -0.19
C GLU A 362 -9.15 17.67 -0.96
N ASN A 363 -8.45 18.56 -0.27
CA ASN A 363 -7.43 19.42 -0.89
C ASN A 363 -6.27 18.60 -1.46
N ILE A 364 -5.85 17.54 -0.75
CA ILE A 364 -4.81 16.62 -1.25
C ILE A 364 -5.28 15.93 -2.53
N LEU A 365 -6.48 15.38 -2.54
CA LEU A 365 -7.03 14.71 -3.71
C LEU A 365 -7.21 15.70 -4.87
N ARG A 366 -7.68 16.92 -4.61
CA ARG A 366 -7.86 17.98 -5.59
C ARG A 366 -6.53 18.41 -6.23
N THR A 367 -5.47 18.50 -5.43
CA THR A 367 -4.13 18.82 -5.92
C THR A 367 -3.53 17.68 -6.77
N ALA A 368 -3.81 16.44 -6.39
CA ALA A 368 -3.31 15.27 -7.09
C ALA A 368 -4.05 15.00 -8.42
N ILE A 369 -5.35 15.32 -8.49
CA ILE A 369 -6.21 15.03 -9.64
C ILE A 369 -6.43 16.33 -10.43
N LYS A 370 -5.65 16.54 -11.49
CA LYS A 370 -5.67 17.77 -12.31
C LYS A 370 -6.73 17.73 -13.43
N GLU A 371 -7.82 16.97 -13.25
CA GLU A 371 -8.85 16.78 -14.27
C GLU A 371 -10.09 17.64 -13.98
N ASP A 372 -10.83 18.00 -15.05
CA ASP A 372 -11.95 18.96 -14.97
C ASP A 372 -13.07 18.55 -14.01
N PHE A 373 -13.33 17.24 -13.86
CA PHE A 373 -14.38 16.76 -12.96
C PHE A 373 -14.07 17.03 -11.47
N VAL A 374 -12.81 17.34 -11.14
CA VAL A 374 -12.37 17.74 -9.79
C VAL A 374 -12.15 19.25 -9.72
N GLN A 375 -11.45 19.84 -10.70
CA GLN A 375 -10.99 21.23 -10.64
C GLN A 375 -12.13 22.25 -10.75
N HIS A 376 -13.19 21.92 -11.50
CA HIS A 376 -14.32 22.81 -11.77
C HIS A 376 -15.62 22.39 -11.06
N ASN A 377 -15.53 21.50 -10.07
CA ASN A 377 -16.70 21.02 -9.32
C ASN A 377 -16.38 20.95 -7.82
N ASP A 378 -17.01 21.85 -7.05
CA ASP A 378 -16.79 21.88 -5.59
C ASP A 378 -17.47 20.70 -4.88
N ASP A 379 -18.55 20.17 -5.44
CA ASP A 379 -19.33 19.06 -4.86
C ASP A 379 -18.91 17.67 -5.41
N TRP A 380 -17.74 17.53 -5.98
CA TRP A 380 -17.34 16.31 -6.70
C TRP A 380 -17.27 15.05 -5.82
N LEU A 381 -16.98 15.22 -4.52
CA LEU A 381 -16.97 14.12 -3.54
C LEU A 381 -18.34 13.85 -2.92
N THR A 382 -19.29 14.81 -3.01
CA THR A 382 -20.62 14.67 -2.40
C THR A 382 -21.71 14.31 -3.41
N ASP A 383 -21.35 14.22 -4.70
CA ASP A 383 -22.28 13.90 -5.77
C ASP A 383 -22.72 12.43 -5.72
N CYS A 384 -24.04 12.25 -5.66
CA CYS A 384 -24.67 10.92 -5.57
C CYS A 384 -24.57 10.05 -6.84
N HIS A 385 -24.03 10.58 -7.95
CA HIS A 385 -23.90 9.84 -9.22
C HIS A 385 -22.54 9.21 -9.43
N THR A 386 -21.60 9.35 -8.50
CA THR A 386 -20.25 8.80 -8.62
C THR A 386 -19.75 8.23 -7.31
N ARG A 387 -19.09 7.09 -7.38
CA ARG A 387 -18.40 6.45 -6.26
C ARG A 387 -16.97 6.18 -6.66
N PHE A 388 -16.00 6.74 -5.93
CA PHE A 388 -14.59 6.60 -6.24
C PHE A 388 -13.93 5.52 -5.40
N LEU A 389 -13.04 4.77 -6.04
CA LEU A 389 -12.03 3.97 -5.37
C LEU A 389 -10.69 4.71 -5.52
N PHE A 390 -10.27 5.40 -4.46
CA PHE A 390 -8.97 6.07 -4.40
C PHE A 390 -7.89 5.05 -4.10
N ILE A 391 -7.00 4.81 -5.05
CA ILE A 391 -5.84 3.92 -4.92
C ILE A 391 -4.61 4.80 -4.71
N LEU A 392 -4.15 4.87 -3.45
CA LEU A 392 -3.03 5.69 -3.02
C LEU A 392 -1.77 4.82 -2.96
N ASP A 393 -0.93 4.92 -3.98
CA ASP A 393 0.27 4.09 -4.11
C ASP A 393 1.50 4.80 -3.53
N GLY A 394 2.24 4.11 -2.65
CA GLY A 394 3.52 4.55 -2.14
C GLY A 394 3.47 5.45 -0.91
N PHE A 395 2.71 5.07 0.12
CA PHE A 395 2.64 5.79 1.40
C PHE A 395 4.03 6.04 2.04
N ASP A 396 4.96 5.10 1.87
CA ASP A 396 6.35 5.23 2.31
C ASP A 396 7.16 6.30 1.55
N GLU A 397 6.69 6.72 0.38
CA GLU A 397 7.36 7.72 -0.45
C GLU A 397 7.02 9.15 -0.01
N LEU A 398 5.86 9.36 0.63
CA LEU A 398 5.49 10.63 1.25
C LEU A 398 6.51 11.05 2.32
N ARG A 399 6.98 10.08 3.10
CA ARG A 399 7.92 10.29 4.20
C ARG A 399 9.27 10.85 3.75
N LEU A 400 9.65 10.64 2.51
CA LEU A 400 10.88 11.17 1.93
C LEU A 400 10.74 12.63 1.48
N LYS A 401 9.53 13.11 1.22
CA LYS A 401 9.25 14.47 0.78
C LYS A 401 8.87 15.39 1.93
N GLU A 402 8.04 14.90 2.84
CA GLU A 402 7.55 15.66 3.99
C GLU A 402 8.54 15.59 5.14
N LYS A 403 9.08 16.74 5.47
CA LYS A 403 10.00 16.91 6.60
C LYS A 403 9.30 16.87 7.96
N ASN A 404 7.97 16.96 7.98
CA ASN A 404 7.14 16.95 9.19
C ASN A 404 6.36 15.64 9.29
N SER A 405 6.81 14.71 10.13
CA SER A 405 6.13 13.42 10.38
C SER A 405 4.70 13.60 10.91
N GLY A 406 4.41 14.69 11.64
CA GLY A 406 3.07 15.02 12.11
C GLY A 406 2.03 15.18 10.98
N SER A 407 2.46 15.52 9.77
CA SER A 407 1.58 15.59 8.59
C SER A 407 1.17 14.22 8.09
N ILE A 408 2.08 13.24 8.13
CA ILE A 408 1.83 11.86 7.69
C ILE A 408 0.86 11.14 8.62
N GLU A 409 1.05 11.31 9.94
CA GLU A 409 0.16 10.77 10.96
C GLU A 409 -1.25 11.34 10.84
N LYS A 410 -1.36 12.65 10.65
CA LYS A 410 -2.64 13.31 10.39
C LYS A 410 -3.28 12.76 9.12
N PHE A 411 -2.52 12.63 8.04
CA PHE A 411 -3.04 12.13 6.76
C PHE A 411 -3.64 10.73 6.88
N ILE A 412 -2.95 9.77 7.50
CA ILE A 412 -3.49 8.41 7.62
C ILE A 412 -4.70 8.36 8.55
N ARG A 413 -4.71 9.20 9.58
CA ARG A 413 -5.85 9.35 10.49
C ARG A 413 -7.04 9.98 9.76
N GLU A 414 -6.83 11.03 8.96
CA GLU A 414 -7.87 11.67 8.17
C GLU A 414 -8.48 10.73 7.12
N ILE A 415 -7.67 9.88 6.47
CA ILE A 415 -8.21 8.81 5.60
C ILE A 415 -9.13 7.88 6.40
N GLY A 416 -8.71 7.47 7.61
CA GLY A 416 -9.53 6.62 8.49
C GLY A 416 -10.84 7.29 8.89
N ASN A 417 -10.79 8.55 9.34
CA ASN A 417 -11.94 9.34 9.74
C ASN A 417 -12.92 9.55 8.57
N TYR A 418 -12.38 9.95 7.41
CA TYR A 418 -13.19 10.14 6.21
C TYR A 418 -13.88 8.83 5.77
N GLN A 419 -13.19 7.69 5.89
CA GLN A 419 -13.78 6.40 5.56
C GLN A 419 -14.91 6.00 6.54
N GLU A 420 -14.80 6.35 7.83
CA GLU A 420 -15.89 6.18 8.81
C GLU A 420 -17.07 7.10 8.50
N GLU A 421 -16.81 8.37 8.16
CA GLU A 421 -17.85 9.32 7.76
C GLU A 421 -18.61 8.87 6.51
N CYS A 422 -17.95 8.23 5.56
CA CYS A 422 -18.60 7.67 4.37
C CYS A 422 -19.69 6.64 4.68
N GLN A 423 -19.64 5.98 5.85
CA GLN A 423 -20.70 5.07 6.30
C GLN A 423 -21.88 5.83 6.91
N THR A 424 -21.62 6.92 7.66
CA THR A 424 -22.66 7.67 8.35
C THR A 424 -23.42 8.61 7.42
N ARG A 425 -22.75 9.11 6.38
CA ARG A 425 -23.35 9.90 5.30
C ARG A 425 -23.71 8.97 4.15
N THR A 426 -24.93 8.49 4.10
CA THR A 426 -25.46 7.47 3.16
C THR A 426 -25.19 7.74 1.67
N ASN A 427 -24.69 8.92 1.32
CA ASN A 427 -24.52 9.37 -0.07
C ASN A 427 -23.09 9.36 -0.60
N LEU A 428 -22.05 9.08 0.20
CA LEU A 428 -20.68 9.19 -0.27
C LEU A 428 -20.11 7.86 -0.82
N GLY A 429 -20.12 6.80 -0.06
CA GLY A 429 -19.72 5.46 -0.47
C GLY A 429 -18.32 5.29 -1.09
N HIS A 430 -17.44 6.32 -1.02
CA HIS A 430 -16.06 6.24 -1.53
C HIS A 430 -15.23 5.25 -0.72
N ARG A 431 -14.19 4.71 -1.34
CA ARG A 431 -13.29 3.73 -0.72
C ARG A 431 -11.83 4.11 -0.94
N PHE A 432 -11.00 3.84 0.07
CA PHE A 432 -9.56 4.01 0.01
C PHE A 432 -8.82 2.68 0.03
N LEU A 433 -7.86 2.54 -0.90
CA LEU A 433 -6.87 1.49 -0.93
C LEU A 433 -5.48 2.17 -0.87
N VAL A 434 -4.73 1.90 0.18
CA VAL A 434 -3.42 2.49 0.43
C VAL A 434 -2.35 1.40 0.35
N THR A 435 -1.21 1.70 -0.27
CA THR A 435 -0.06 0.80 -0.26
C THR A 435 1.16 1.44 0.40
N GLY A 436 1.96 0.64 1.10
CA GLY A 436 3.18 1.13 1.76
C GLY A 436 4.19 0.03 2.05
N LYS A 437 5.43 0.43 2.40
CA LYS A 437 6.45 -0.50 2.90
C LYS A 437 6.20 -0.82 4.37
N LYS A 438 6.43 -2.08 4.76
CA LYS A 438 6.34 -2.52 6.15
C LYS A 438 7.32 -1.77 7.06
N SER A 439 8.56 -1.58 6.61
CA SER A 439 9.60 -0.87 7.35
C SER A 439 9.25 0.59 7.64
N ALA A 440 8.49 1.25 6.78
CA ALA A 440 8.07 2.64 6.96
C ALA A 440 6.90 2.83 7.94
N LEU A 441 6.22 1.74 8.33
CA LEU A 441 5.04 1.80 9.20
C LEU A 441 5.37 1.75 10.69
N HIS A 442 6.58 1.30 11.06
CA HIS A 442 6.92 1.06 12.47
C HIS A 442 6.73 2.29 13.36
N SER A 443 7.21 3.45 12.93
CA SER A 443 7.11 4.68 13.74
C SER A 443 5.70 5.26 13.85
N ILE A 444 4.81 4.91 12.92
CA ILE A 444 3.42 5.41 12.90
C ILE A 444 2.40 4.35 13.30
N GLU A 445 2.83 3.17 13.72
CA GLU A 445 1.93 2.05 14.05
C GLU A 445 0.88 2.44 15.10
N GLN A 446 1.25 3.23 16.10
CA GLN A 446 0.34 3.74 17.13
C GLN A 446 -0.73 4.73 16.62
N PHE A 447 -0.50 5.35 15.45
CA PHE A 447 -1.41 6.32 14.85
C PHE A 447 -2.30 5.71 13.76
N MET A 448 -2.08 4.42 13.47
CA MET A 448 -2.90 3.74 12.48
C MET A 448 -4.36 3.68 12.91
N PRO A 449 -5.31 4.04 12.03
CA PRO A 449 -6.73 3.95 12.35
C PRO A 449 -7.15 2.54 12.69
N ASN A 450 -8.10 2.39 13.63
CA ASN A 450 -8.65 1.09 14.02
C ASN A 450 -9.48 0.41 12.91
N ASN A 451 -9.91 1.18 11.93
CA ASN A 451 -10.74 0.72 10.81
C ASN A 451 -9.93 0.28 9.58
N LEU A 452 -8.68 -0.18 9.77
CA LEU A 452 -7.88 -0.74 8.68
C LEU A 452 -8.12 -2.25 8.51
N GLU A 453 -8.30 -2.67 7.26
CA GLU A 453 -8.13 -4.06 6.83
C GLU A 453 -6.76 -4.20 6.19
N ARG A 454 -5.86 -4.97 6.82
CA ARG A 454 -4.43 -5.02 6.48
C ARG A 454 -4.02 -6.38 5.94
N VAL A 455 -3.21 -6.35 4.89
CA VAL A 455 -2.56 -7.56 4.33
C VAL A 455 -1.10 -7.29 3.98
N GLU A 456 -0.30 -8.36 3.99
CA GLU A 456 1.08 -8.35 3.49
C GLU A 456 1.18 -9.21 2.24
N ILE A 457 1.72 -8.65 1.14
CA ILE A 457 1.95 -9.42 -0.09
C ILE A 457 2.96 -10.53 0.19
N ALA A 458 2.56 -11.77 -0.08
CA ALA A 458 3.39 -12.95 0.07
C ALA A 458 4.44 -13.05 -1.04
N LEU A 459 5.54 -13.76 -0.77
CA LEU A 459 6.46 -14.21 -1.81
C LEU A 459 5.75 -15.20 -2.73
N MET A 460 6.10 -15.22 -4.01
CA MET A 460 5.56 -16.18 -4.96
C MET A 460 5.90 -17.62 -4.53
N ASP A 461 4.90 -18.48 -4.55
CA ASP A 461 5.09 -19.91 -4.42
C ASP A 461 5.48 -20.54 -5.77
N ASN A 462 5.80 -21.83 -5.78
CA ASN A 462 6.22 -22.55 -6.98
C ASN A 462 5.17 -22.49 -8.10
N ARG A 463 3.87 -22.55 -7.74
CA ARG A 463 2.77 -22.48 -8.70
C ARG A 463 2.69 -21.11 -9.39
N LEU A 464 2.87 -20.05 -8.64
CA LEU A 464 2.88 -18.68 -9.20
C LEU A 464 4.11 -18.46 -10.08
N GLN A 465 5.29 -18.96 -9.67
CA GLN A 465 6.49 -18.89 -10.50
C GLN A 465 6.30 -19.64 -11.83
N GLU A 466 5.71 -20.82 -11.80
CA GLU A 466 5.41 -21.60 -13.01
C GLU A 466 4.42 -20.86 -13.93
N GLN A 467 3.38 -20.26 -13.38
CA GLN A 467 2.45 -19.43 -14.15
C GLN A 467 3.16 -18.25 -14.81
N TRP A 468 4.08 -17.61 -14.10
CA TRP A 468 4.88 -16.51 -14.61
C TRP A 468 5.81 -16.99 -15.75
N LEU A 469 6.52 -18.10 -15.55
CA LEU A 469 7.41 -18.72 -16.55
C LEU A 469 6.64 -19.11 -17.82
N ASN A 470 5.43 -19.61 -17.69
CA ASN A 470 4.57 -19.93 -18.83
C ASN A 470 4.19 -18.67 -19.64
N LYS A 471 3.93 -17.55 -18.97
CA LYS A 471 3.72 -16.27 -19.66
C LYS A 471 4.99 -15.74 -20.31
N TRP A 472 6.12 -15.84 -19.61
CA TRP A 472 7.42 -15.48 -20.13
C TRP A 472 7.77 -16.29 -21.39
N GLY A 473 7.49 -17.62 -21.38
CA GLY A 473 7.69 -18.51 -22.52
C GLY A 473 6.92 -18.12 -23.77
N LYS A 474 5.74 -17.50 -23.63
CA LYS A 474 4.98 -16.95 -24.77
C LYS A 474 5.68 -15.76 -25.43
N LEU A 475 6.51 -15.02 -24.69
CA LEU A 475 7.23 -13.84 -25.17
C LEU A 475 8.60 -14.18 -25.77
N VAL A 476 9.34 -15.11 -25.15
CA VAL A 476 10.74 -15.38 -25.52
C VAL A 476 10.97 -16.75 -26.18
N GLY A 477 9.95 -17.60 -26.22
CA GLY A 477 9.99 -19.00 -26.66
C GLY A 477 10.08 -19.97 -25.48
N GLN A 478 9.40 -21.12 -25.60
CA GLN A 478 9.28 -22.11 -24.52
C GLN A 478 10.63 -22.73 -24.15
N ASP A 479 11.51 -22.99 -25.12
CA ASP A 479 12.84 -23.56 -24.86
C ASP A 479 13.71 -22.65 -24.00
N LYS A 480 13.69 -21.34 -24.27
CA LYS A 480 14.42 -20.34 -23.46
C LYS A 480 13.84 -20.21 -22.05
N ALA A 481 12.51 -20.27 -21.93
CA ALA A 481 11.86 -20.22 -20.61
C ALA A 481 12.16 -21.48 -19.79
N LYS A 482 12.21 -22.66 -20.43
CA LYS A 482 12.60 -23.92 -19.78
C LYS A 482 14.06 -23.90 -19.34
N ALA A 483 14.98 -23.48 -20.22
CA ALA A 483 16.39 -23.30 -19.86
C ALA A 483 16.58 -22.34 -18.67
N PHE A 484 15.79 -21.28 -18.60
CA PHE A 484 15.79 -20.38 -17.45
C PHE A 484 15.23 -21.05 -16.18
N GLN A 485 14.17 -21.83 -16.30
CA GLN A 485 13.62 -22.60 -15.18
C GLN A 485 14.64 -23.59 -14.63
N ASP A 486 15.33 -24.33 -15.51
CA ASP A 486 16.39 -25.26 -15.14
C ASP A 486 17.56 -24.54 -14.43
N PHE A 487 17.92 -23.35 -14.91
CA PHE A 487 18.89 -22.46 -14.25
C PHE A 487 18.49 -22.08 -12.83
N LEU A 488 17.22 -21.73 -12.60
CA LEU A 488 16.73 -21.34 -11.27
C LEU A 488 16.75 -22.51 -10.27
N GLN A 489 16.68 -23.75 -10.73
CA GLN A 489 16.61 -24.97 -9.91
C GLN A 489 17.98 -25.59 -9.61
N LEU A 490 19.08 -24.98 -10.03
CA LEU A 490 20.42 -25.45 -9.74
C LEU A 490 20.68 -25.51 -8.23
N GLU A 491 20.99 -26.71 -7.72
CA GLU A 491 21.16 -27.01 -6.29
C GLU A 491 22.24 -26.18 -5.61
N ASN A 492 23.24 -25.73 -6.33
CA ASN A 492 24.40 -25.00 -5.80
C ASN A 492 24.12 -23.49 -5.56
N CYS A 493 22.90 -22.96 -5.82
CA CYS A 493 22.60 -21.54 -5.67
C CYS A 493 21.23 -21.28 -5.00
N PRO A 494 21.03 -21.68 -3.74
CA PRO A 494 19.74 -21.55 -3.04
C PRO A 494 19.26 -20.09 -2.90
N HIS A 495 20.18 -19.13 -2.95
CA HIS A 495 19.85 -17.70 -2.87
C HIS A 495 19.18 -17.18 -4.14
N ILE A 496 19.51 -17.71 -5.32
CA ILE A 496 18.85 -17.34 -6.59
C ILE A 496 17.41 -17.82 -6.56
N TRP A 497 17.17 -19.05 -6.12
CA TRP A 497 15.83 -19.59 -5.96
C TRP A 497 14.96 -18.74 -5.01
N LYS A 498 15.52 -18.38 -3.84
CA LYS A 498 14.81 -17.49 -2.89
C LYS A 498 14.53 -16.13 -3.51
N LEU A 499 15.47 -15.54 -4.24
CA LEU A 499 15.35 -14.25 -4.89
C LEU A 499 14.33 -14.26 -6.03
N SER A 500 14.24 -15.37 -6.78
CA SER A 500 13.25 -15.52 -7.86
C SER A 500 11.80 -15.59 -7.37
N ARG A 501 11.57 -15.67 -6.06
CA ARG A 501 10.22 -15.54 -5.46
C ARG A 501 9.74 -14.10 -5.35
N GLU A 502 10.58 -13.11 -5.62
CA GLU A 502 10.21 -11.71 -5.75
C GLU A 502 9.92 -11.38 -7.22
N PRO A 503 8.75 -10.81 -7.57
CA PRO A 503 8.38 -10.55 -8.97
C PRO A 503 9.39 -9.73 -9.76
N LEU A 504 9.94 -8.66 -9.15
CA LEU A 504 10.95 -7.83 -9.78
C LEU A 504 12.24 -8.60 -10.02
N SER A 505 12.73 -9.29 -9.02
CA SER A 505 13.98 -10.06 -9.09
C SER A 505 13.88 -11.19 -10.11
N LEU A 506 12.74 -11.90 -10.17
CA LEU A 506 12.48 -12.92 -11.17
C LEU A 506 12.54 -12.36 -12.60
N HIS A 507 11.90 -11.21 -12.82
CA HIS A 507 11.91 -10.56 -14.13
C HIS A 507 13.34 -10.16 -14.55
N LEU A 508 14.11 -9.59 -13.63
CA LEU A 508 15.49 -9.18 -13.90
C LEU A 508 16.38 -10.37 -14.26
N LEU A 509 16.28 -11.46 -13.49
CA LEU A 509 16.99 -12.72 -13.76
C LEU A 509 16.61 -13.27 -15.14
N ALA A 510 15.32 -13.25 -15.48
CA ALA A 510 14.83 -13.74 -16.77
C ALA A 510 15.36 -12.91 -17.96
N VAL A 511 15.38 -11.57 -17.84
CA VAL A 511 15.95 -10.69 -18.87
C VAL A 511 17.46 -10.95 -19.04
N MET A 512 18.19 -11.02 -17.92
CA MET A 512 19.64 -11.31 -17.96
C MET A 512 19.95 -12.68 -18.57
N HIS A 513 19.14 -13.70 -18.24
CA HIS A 513 19.29 -15.03 -18.82
C HIS A 513 19.02 -15.03 -20.33
N ARG A 514 17.94 -14.39 -20.76
CA ARG A 514 17.61 -14.21 -22.19
C ARG A 514 18.77 -13.57 -22.97
N ASP A 515 19.40 -12.56 -22.37
CA ASP A 515 20.49 -11.80 -22.99
C ASP A 515 21.87 -12.43 -22.86
N GLY A 516 21.94 -13.66 -22.29
CA GLY A 516 23.20 -14.39 -22.08
C GLY A 516 24.15 -13.74 -21.06
N LYS A 517 23.62 -12.84 -20.21
CA LYS A 517 24.40 -12.10 -19.21
C LYS A 517 24.35 -12.74 -17.83
N LEU A 518 23.52 -13.74 -17.63
CA LEU A 518 23.40 -14.48 -16.40
C LEU A 518 24.26 -15.74 -16.48
N VAL A 519 25.38 -15.75 -15.75
CA VAL A 519 26.31 -16.87 -15.70
C VAL A 519 26.36 -17.41 -14.29
N PHE A 520 26.30 -18.74 -14.14
CA PHE A 520 26.33 -19.44 -12.86
C PHE A 520 27.53 -19.01 -11.98
N LYS A 521 28.72 -18.90 -12.58
CA LYS A 521 29.94 -18.47 -11.89
C LYS A 521 29.82 -17.14 -11.13
N MET A 522 28.88 -16.27 -11.50
CA MET A 522 28.65 -14.99 -10.77
C MET A 522 28.17 -15.23 -9.33
N PHE A 523 27.55 -16.38 -9.06
CA PHE A 523 26.89 -16.65 -7.77
C PHE A 523 27.65 -17.72 -6.95
N GLU A 524 28.79 -18.20 -7.41
CA GLU A 524 29.65 -19.11 -6.65
C GLU A 524 30.11 -18.40 -5.36
N GLY A 525 29.93 -19.06 -4.20
CA GLY A 525 30.34 -18.54 -2.90
C GLY A 525 29.49 -17.39 -2.35
N VAL A 526 28.34 -17.15 -2.95
CA VAL A 526 27.41 -16.10 -2.45
C VAL A 526 26.75 -16.53 -1.14
N SER A 527 26.97 -15.75 -0.08
CA SER A 527 26.55 -16.07 1.29
C SER A 527 25.14 -15.56 1.66
N SER A 528 24.57 -14.62 0.89
CA SER A 528 23.29 -14.02 1.23
C SER A 528 22.44 -13.62 0.01
N ILE A 529 21.13 -13.47 0.23
CA ILE A 529 20.18 -13.00 -0.80
C ILE A 529 20.54 -11.57 -1.24
N VAL A 530 20.91 -10.70 -0.29
CA VAL A 530 21.28 -9.31 -0.57
C VAL A 530 22.49 -9.26 -1.51
N ARG A 531 23.46 -10.12 -1.27
CA ARG A 531 24.64 -10.21 -2.13
C ARG A 531 24.33 -10.71 -3.53
N ALA A 532 23.45 -11.70 -3.66
CA ALA A 532 22.95 -12.12 -4.96
C ALA A 532 22.28 -10.97 -5.71
N LYS A 533 21.46 -10.18 -5.02
CA LYS A 533 20.78 -9.00 -5.57
C LYS A 533 21.76 -7.92 -6.04
N ILE A 534 22.79 -7.64 -5.26
CA ILE A 534 23.88 -6.72 -5.63
C ILE A 534 24.59 -7.16 -6.91
N LEU A 535 24.91 -8.44 -7.04
CA LEU A 535 25.58 -8.97 -8.24
C LEU A 535 24.73 -8.78 -9.49
N ILE A 536 23.41 -9.00 -9.39
CA ILE A 536 22.47 -8.73 -10.47
C ILE A 536 22.51 -7.23 -10.84
N TYR A 537 22.40 -6.34 -9.87
CA TYR A 537 22.44 -4.90 -10.12
C TYR A 537 23.78 -4.43 -10.69
N GLN A 538 24.90 -4.98 -10.23
CA GLN A 538 26.23 -4.70 -10.78
C GLN A 538 26.37 -5.17 -12.24
N ALA A 539 25.88 -6.35 -12.55
CA ALA A 539 25.93 -6.90 -13.91
C ALA A 539 25.10 -6.03 -14.88
N ILE A 540 23.95 -5.59 -14.43
CA ILE A 540 23.09 -4.70 -15.20
C ILE A 540 23.74 -3.33 -15.39
N LEU A 541 24.28 -2.72 -14.32
CA LEU A 541 25.02 -1.46 -14.40
C LEU A 541 26.18 -1.57 -15.40
N ASN A 542 27.00 -2.63 -15.30
CA ASN A 542 28.12 -2.83 -16.23
C ASN A 542 27.62 -2.96 -17.67
N SER A 543 26.52 -3.65 -17.91
CA SER A 543 25.90 -3.77 -19.23
C SER A 543 25.48 -2.42 -19.80
N VAL A 544 24.87 -1.56 -18.98
CA VAL A 544 24.50 -0.19 -19.36
C VAL A 544 25.75 0.64 -19.68
N LEU A 545 26.79 0.58 -18.84
CA LEU A 545 28.03 1.32 -19.02
C LEU A 545 28.75 0.95 -20.32
N ILE A 546 28.81 -0.37 -20.65
CA ILE A 546 29.40 -0.86 -21.91
C ILE A 546 28.61 -0.33 -23.11
N GLN A 547 27.26 -0.42 -23.07
CA GLN A 547 26.44 0.10 -24.17
C GLN A 547 26.60 1.61 -24.38
N VAL A 548 26.69 2.38 -23.29
CA VAL A 548 26.93 3.84 -23.36
C VAL A 548 28.29 4.12 -24.01
N GLN A 549 29.30 3.31 -23.71
CA GLN A 549 30.64 3.46 -24.27
C GLN A 549 30.72 3.07 -25.75
N GLU A 550 30.09 1.95 -26.14
CA GLU A 550 30.14 1.43 -27.52
C GLU A 550 29.34 2.29 -28.50
N ASN A 551 28.23 2.83 -28.08
CA ASN A 551 27.32 3.58 -28.97
C ASN A 551 27.61 5.08 -29.04
N ASN A 552 28.65 5.58 -28.36
CA ASN A 552 28.88 7.01 -28.16
C ASN A 552 30.28 7.48 -28.47
N TYR A 553 30.62 7.65 -29.76
CA TYR A 553 31.96 8.08 -30.23
C TYR A 553 32.44 9.42 -29.65
N SER A 554 31.54 10.34 -29.31
CA SER A 554 31.93 11.65 -28.77
C SER A 554 32.19 11.61 -27.24
N VAL A 555 31.62 10.68 -26.54
CA VAL A 555 31.76 10.46 -25.07
C VAL A 555 32.85 9.42 -24.82
N SER A 556 32.94 8.37 -25.63
CA SER A 556 33.90 7.26 -25.47
C SER A 556 35.35 7.71 -25.54
N ASN A 557 35.65 8.77 -26.30
CA ASN A 557 37.01 9.33 -26.41
C ASN A 557 37.41 10.21 -25.21
N LYS A 558 36.45 10.65 -24.36
CA LYS A 558 36.71 11.55 -23.24
C LYS A 558 36.53 10.87 -21.88
N LEU A 559 35.62 9.88 -21.76
CA LEU A 559 35.26 9.22 -20.51
C LEU A 559 35.52 7.71 -20.58
N ASN A 560 36.15 7.18 -19.56
CA ASN A 560 36.26 5.74 -19.37
C ASN A 560 35.06 5.18 -18.57
N ILE A 561 34.97 3.83 -18.49
CA ILE A 561 33.88 3.13 -17.77
C ILE A 561 33.79 3.58 -16.29
N ASN A 562 34.91 3.88 -15.64
CA ASN A 562 34.92 4.31 -14.25
C ASN A 562 34.37 5.73 -14.10
N ASP A 563 34.67 6.63 -15.05
CA ASP A 563 34.07 7.97 -15.06
C ASP A 563 32.54 7.89 -15.21
N LEU A 564 32.07 7.05 -16.14
CA LEU A 564 30.64 6.81 -16.34
C LEU A 564 30.00 6.20 -15.09
N ARG A 565 30.65 5.20 -14.48
CA ARG A 565 30.19 4.59 -13.22
C ARG A 565 30.02 5.64 -12.13
N ARG A 566 30.96 6.57 -12.02
CA ARG A 566 30.89 7.68 -11.07
C ARG A 566 29.71 8.60 -11.34
N ILE A 567 29.43 8.93 -12.59
CA ILE A 567 28.26 9.75 -12.97
C ILE A 567 26.97 9.07 -12.52
N PHE A 568 26.81 7.77 -12.78
CA PHE A 568 25.61 7.03 -12.35
C PHE A 568 25.48 6.88 -10.83
N THR A 569 26.60 6.68 -10.10
CA THR A 569 26.55 6.64 -8.64
C THR A 569 26.22 8.00 -8.01
N GLU A 570 26.68 9.10 -8.60
CA GLU A 570 26.25 10.46 -8.20
C GLU A 570 24.79 10.72 -8.55
N ALA A 571 24.28 10.21 -9.68
CA ALA A 571 22.86 10.28 -10.00
C ALA A 571 22.00 9.54 -8.97
N GLY A 572 22.44 8.34 -8.53
CA GLY A 572 21.79 7.61 -7.44
C GLY A 572 21.76 8.39 -6.11
N LEU A 573 22.89 9.02 -5.77
CA LEU A 573 22.98 9.91 -4.62
C LEU A 573 21.99 11.09 -4.74
N CYS A 574 21.97 11.78 -5.89
CA CYS A 574 21.04 12.88 -6.15
C CYS A 574 19.58 12.46 -6.03
N ALA A 575 19.24 11.24 -6.52
CA ALA A 575 17.89 10.70 -6.43
C ALA A 575 17.43 10.55 -4.98
N ILE A 576 18.28 9.99 -4.14
CA ILE A 576 17.96 9.80 -2.72
C ILE A 576 17.92 11.14 -1.99
N GLN A 577 18.90 12.02 -2.21
CA GLN A 577 18.97 13.32 -1.55
C GLN A 577 17.83 14.28 -1.94
N SER A 578 17.35 14.23 -3.18
CA SER A 578 16.25 15.07 -3.65
C SER A 578 14.87 14.47 -3.41
N GLY A 579 14.79 13.18 -3.05
CA GLY A 579 13.52 12.44 -2.97
C GLY A 579 12.78 12.30 -4.31
N LYS A 580 13.48 12.54 -5.44
CA LYS A 580 12.89 12.55 -6.78
C LYS A 580 13.35 11.34 -7.60
N GLU A 581 12.46 10.76 -8.39
CA GLU A 581 12.83 9.73 -9.39
C GLU A 581 13.51 10.32 -10.63
N ILE A 582 13.28 11.60 -10.90
CA ILE A 582 13.79 12.31 -12.06
C ILE A 582 14.91 13.25 -11.62
N ILE A 583 16.12 13.03 -12.09
CA ILE A 583 17.31 13.79 -11.72
C ILE A 583 17.82 14.56 -12.92
N SER A 584 17.87 15.89 -12.81
CA SER A 584 18.44 16.72 -13.88
C SER A 584 19.95 16.48 -14.02
N ILE A 585 20.45 16.54 -15.23
CA ILE A 585 21.89 16.42 -15.49
C ILE A 585 22.65 17.57 -14.82
N THR A 586 22.03 18.73 -14.69
CA THR A 586 22.59 19.89 -14.00
C THR A 586 22.91 19.60 -12.53
N MET A 587 22.05 18.86 -11.82
CA MET A 587 22.35 18.43 -10.45
C MET A 587 23.60 17.55 -10.37
N ILE A 588 23.78 16.64 -11.33
CA ILE A 588 24.96 15.76 -11.39
C ILE A 588 26.21 16.57 -11.74
N GLU A 589 26.10 17.52 -12.68
CA GLU A 589 27.18 18.43 -13.08
C GLU A 589 27.66 19.25 -11.87
N GLU A 590 26.76 19.85 -11.10
CA GLU A 590 27.09 20.61 -9.88
C GLU A 590 27.84 19.75 -8.85
N ARG A 591 27.40 18.51 -8.62
CA ARG A 591 28.08 17.60 -7.70
C ARG A 591 29.47 17.19 -8.15
N LEU A 592 29.69 17.07 -9.45
CA LEU A 592 30.98 16.74 -10.03
C LEU A 592 31.89 17.96 -10.24
N LYS A 593 31.41 19.18 -9.95
CA LYS A 593 32.17 20.41 -10.08
C LYS A 593 33.50 20.34 -9.31
N GLY A 594 34.61 20.64 -10.00
CA GLY A 594 35.95 20.53 -9.44
C GLY A 594 36.58 19.13 -9.49
N SER A 595 35.84 18.09 -9.89
CA SER A 595 36.39 16.74 -10.10
C SER A 595 37.19 16.61 -11.39
N ALA A 596 38.02 15.57 -11.47
CA ALA A 596 38.72 15.22 -12.71
C ALA A 596 37.74 14.95 -13.87
N ILE A 597 36.54 14.43 -13.58
CA ILE A 597 35.49 14.15 -14.59
C ILE A 597 34.96 15.45 -15.18
N ASN A 598 34.71 16.46 -14.36
CA ASN A 598 34.23 17.74 -14.83
C ASN A 598 35.26 18.48 -15.70
N LYS A 599 36.57 18.23 -15.46
CA LYS A 599 37.64 18.74 -16.34
C LYS A 599 37.69 18.05 -17.72
N LYS A 600 37.25 16.77 -17.79
CA LYS A 600 37.15 16.00 -19.04
C LYS A 600 35.86 16.33 -19.81
N LEU A 601 34.80 16.68 -19.14
CA LEU A 601 33.51 17.05 -19.71
C LEU A 601 33.45 18.60 -19.81
N ASP A 602 33.79 19.13 -20.98
CA ASP A 602 33.46 20.50 -21.33
C ASP A 602 31.93 20.66 -21.54
N LYS A 603 31.46 21.89 -21.76
CA LYS A 603 30.04 22.17 -22.06
C LYS A 603 29.52 21.30 -23.22
N ALA A 604 30.34 21.00 -24.21
CA ALA A 604 29.98 20.16 -25.35
C ALA A 604 29.83 18.67 -24.93
N GLY A 605 30.63 18.17 -24.00
CA GLY A 605 30.51 16.81 -23.45
C GLY A 605 29.25 16.62 -22.63
N TRP A 606 28.91 17.60 -21.79
CA TRP A 606 27.61 17.59 -21.06
C TRP A 606 26.43 17.73 -22.02
N HIS A 607 26.54 18.59 -23.06
CA HIS A 607 25.55 18.67 -24.12
C HIS A 607 25.43 17.36 -24.91
N ALA A 608 26.53 16.66 -25.18
CA ALA A 608 26.51 15.36 -25.85
C ALA A 608 25.80 14.31 -24.96
N LEU A 609 26.04 14.28 -23.64
CA LEU A 609 25.25 13.48 -22.70
C LEU A 609 23.77 13.91 -22.68
N LYS A 610 23.46 15.19 -22.84
CA LYS A 610 22.10 15.72 -22.95
C LYS A 610 21.42 15.34 -24.27
N GLY A 611 22.15 15.32 -25.39
CA GLY A 611 21.61 15.15 -26.77
C GLY A 611 21.35 13.70 -27.20
N TYR A 612 21.77 12.71 -26.45
CA TYR A 612 21.74 11.30 -26.85
C TYR A 612 20.48 10.50 -26.48
N SER A 613 19.38 11.19 -26.22
CA SER A 613 18.28 10.63 -25.45
C SER A 613 17.23 9.81 -26.18
N GLU A 614 17.14 9.83 -27.49
CA GLU A 614 15.98 9.22 -28.15
C GLU A 614 16.08 7.72 -28.45
N ASN A 615 17.29 7.13 -28.51
CA ASN A 615 17.41 5.74 -29.00
C ASN A 615 18.26 4.75 -28.17
N LEU A 616 18.92 5.15 -27.07
CA LEU A 616 20.04 4.33 -26.56
C LEU A 616 19.90 3.74 -25.17
N LEU A 617 19.03 4.21 -24.30
CA LEU A 617 18.92 3.73 -22.92
C LEU A 617 17.48 3.39 -22.47
N ASN A 618 16.69 2.77 -23.31
CA ASN A 618 15.53 2.00 -22.86
C ASN A 618 15.98 0.63 -22.32
N ASN A 619 16.97 0.65 -21.45
CA ASN A 619 17.42 -0.56 -20.75
C ASN A 619 16.67 -0.71 -19.43
N ALA A 620 16.71 -1.94 -18.92
CA ALA A 620 15.94 -2.45 -17.80
C ALA A 620 15.85 -1.57 -16.53
N PHE A 621 16.62 -0.50 -16.37
CA PHE A 621 16.72 0.25 -15.11
C PHE A 621 16.77 1.77 -15.22
N ILE A 622 17.15 2.30 -16.39
CA ILE A 622 17.36 3.73 -16.56
C ILE A 622 16.65 4.16 -17.83
N VAL A 623 15.63 4.98 -17.70
CA VAL A 623 15.05 5.71 -18.82
C VAL A 623 15.77 7.05 -18.88
N TYR A 624 16.63 7.21 -19.86
CA TYR A 624 17.22 8.50 -20.18
C TYR A 624 16.34 9.17 -21.24
N LYS A 625 15.63 10.23 -20.87
CA LYS A 625 14.83 11.03 -21.81
C LYS A 625 15.30 12.46 -21.84
N LEU A 626 15.44 13.01 -23.03
CA LEU A 626 15.42 14.46 -23.28
C LEU A 626 13.95 14.84 -23.48
N GLN A 627 13.31 15.36 -22.46
CA GLN A 627 11.98 15.95 -22.58
C GLN A 627 11.99 17.27 -21.81
N LEU A 628 11.25 18.24 -22.29
CA LEU A 628 10.89 19.42 -21.49
C LEU A 628 10.35 18.91 -20.16
N LEU A 629 10.99 19.29 -19.07
CA LEU A 629 10.34 19.14 -17.75
C LEU A 629 9.03 19.91 -17.84
N PRO A 630 7.91 19.36 -17.34
CA PRO A 630 6.58 19.96 -17.46
C PRO A 630 6.51 21.43 -17.03
N ASP A 631 7.44 21.89 -16.20
CA ASP A 631 7.47 23.21 -15.56
C ASP A 631 8.72 24.06 -15.92
N SER A 632 9.55 23.66 -16.89
CA SER A 632 10.74 24.45 -17.26
C SER A 632 10.73 24.83 -18.75
N GLU A 633 11.02 26.11 -19.02
CA GLU A 633 11.24 26.65 -20.35
C GLU A 633 12.55 26.18 -21.01
N THR A 634 13.35 25.34 -20.29
CA THR A 634 14.68 24.89 -20.73
C THR A 634 14.69 23.43 -21.11
N ASN A 635 15.27 23.09 -22.27
CA ASN A 635 15.56 21.72 -22.68
C ASN A 635 16.67 21.12 -21.81
N GLU A 636 16.35 20.63 -20.61
CA GLU A 636 17.28 19.94 -19.72
C GLU A 636 17.16 18.42 -19.86
N GLY A 637 18.29 17.74 -20.02
CA GLY A 637 18.35 16.28 -19.96
C GLY A 637 18.17 15.80 -18.52
N TYR A 638 17.52 14.63 -18.36
CA TYR A 638 17.34 14.02 -17.05
C TYR A 638 17.58 12.51 -17.09
N ILE A 639 17.91 11.94 -15.93
CA ILE A 639 17.98 10.51 -15.66
C ILE A 639 16.76 10.15 -14.82
N LYS A 640 15.95 9.17 -15.25
CA LYS A 640 14.88 8.58 -14.47
C LYS A 640 15.21 7.12 -14.16
N PHE A 641 15.16 6.77 -12.88
CA PHE A 641 15.27 5.38 -12.46
C PHE A 641 13.90 4.69 -12.56
N VAL A 642 13.86 3.53 -13.20
CA VAL A 642 12.61 2.77 -13.38
C VAL A 642 12.11 2.19 -12.07
N HIS A 643 13.03 1.91 -11.14
CA HIS A 643 12.71 1.39 -9.83
C HIS A 643 13.64 1.96 -8.76
N LYS A 644 13.07 2.40 -7.64
CA LYS A 644 13.76 3.02 -6.50
C LYS A 644 14.92 2.17 -5.97
N SER A 645 14.77 0.84 -5.91
CA SER A 645 15.83 -0.03 -5.38
C SER A 645 17.15 0.07 -6.17
N PHE A 646 17.11 0.52 -7.41
CA PHE A 646 18.33 0.72 -8.19
C PHE A 646 19.04 2.03 -7.82
N SER A 647 18.32 3.12 -7.56
CA SER A 647 18.92 4.35 -7.01
C SER A 647 19.47 4.12 -5.60
N GLU A 648 18.78 3.33 -4.76
CA GLU A 648 19.25 2.92 -3.43
C GLU A 648 20.56 2.12 -3.53
N PHE A 649 20.66 1.19 -4.47
CA PHE A 649 21.89 0.43 -4.74
C PHE A 649 23.04 1.34 -5.22
N LEU A 650 22.81 2.26 -6.15
CA LEU A 650 23.82 3.18 -6.64
C LEU A 650 24.32 4.13 -5.54
N TYR A 651 23.40 4.59 -4.69
CA TYR A 651 23.77 5.38 -3.51
C TYR A 651 24.63 4.57 -2.53
N ALA A 652 24.22 3.36 -2.17
CA ALA A 652 25.01 2.46 -1.34
C ALA A 652 26.41 2.20 -1.94
N LYS A 653 26.50 2.05 -3.25
CA LYS A 653 27.78 1.89 -3.96
C LYS A 653 28.64 3.17 -3.87
N ARG A 654 28.04 4.34 -4.00
CA ARG A 654 28.72 5.61 -3.82
C ARG A 654 29.27 5.77 -2.40
N LEU A 655 28.47 5.39 -1.39
CA LEU A 655 28.88 5.38 0.01
C LEU A 655 30.06 4.41 0.21
N ALA A 656 29.96 3.17 -0.27
CA ALA A 656 31.01 2.16 -0.12
C ALA A 656 32.38 2.63 -0.70
N GLU A 657 32.36 3.36 -1.84
CA GLU A 657 33.54 3.95 -2.43
C GLU A 657 34.20 4.97 -1.49
N SER A 658 33.42 5.86 -0.86
CA SER A 658 33.93 6.85 0.10
C SER A 658 34.41 6.21 1.39
N LEU A 659 33.65 5.25 1.96
CA LEU A 659 34.02 4.56 3.19
C LEU A 659 35.36 3.81 3.03
N ARG A 660 35.61 3.17 1.88
CA ARG A 660 36.92 2.56 1.58
C ARG A 660 38.05 3.60 1.52
N LYS A 661 37.80 4.74 0.86
CA LYS A 661 38.77 5.83 0.77
C LYS A 661 39.14 6.38 2.16
N TRP A 662 38.19 6.44 3.09
CA TRP A 662 38.42 6.91 4.44
C TRP A 662 39.32 6.00 5.25
N THR A 663 39.46 4.73 4.90
CA THR A 663 40.31 3.75 5.60
C THR A 663 41.71 3.61 4.99
N GLN A 664 41.97 4.26 3.84
CA GLN A 664 43.28 4.19 3.19
C GLN A 664 44.33 4.98 3.98
N VAL A 665 45.52 4.40 4.09
CA VAL A 665 46.68 4.99 4.71
C VAL A 665 47.73 5.39 3.69
N ASN A 666 48.47 6.44 3.97
CA ASN A 666 49.59 6.85 3.13
C ASN A 666 50.78 5.91 3.38
N LEU A 667 51.03 5.00 2.46
CA LEU A 667 52.10 4.03 2.55
C LEU A 667 53.55 4.65 2.54
N PHE A 668 53.65 5.92 2.14
CA PHE A 668 54.91 6.66 2.08
C PHE A 668 55.18 7.49 3.36
N SER A 669 54.22 7.56 4.31
CA SER A 669 54.46 8.22 5.60
C SER A 669 54.99 7.20 6.61
N LYS A 670 56.03 7.61 7.38
CA LYS A 670 56.61 6.79 8.45
C LYS A 670 55.56 6.36 9.49
N ASP A 671 54.54 7.15 9.72
CA ASP A 671 53.50 6.97 10.74
C ASP A 671 52.21 6.40 10.21
N GLN A 672 52.20 5.86 8.98
CA GLN A 672 50.97 5.31 8.30
C GLN A 672 49.74 6.21 8.46
N GLN A 673 49.89 7.52 8.30
CA GLN A 673 48.83 8.47 8.50
C GLN A 673 47.68 8.25 7.48
N PRO A 674 46.39 8.45 7.87
CA PRO A 674 45.28 8.35 6.95
C PRO A 674 45.47 9.24 5.74
N LEU A 675 45.11 8.73 4.56
CA LEU A 675 45.14 9.49 3.31
C LEU A 675 44.22 10.73 3.37
N ILE A 676 43.14 10.65 4.14
CA ILE A 676 42.16 11.70 4.37
C ILE A 676 42.23 12.12 5.85
N THR A 677 42.44 13.40 6.08
CA THR A 677 42.45 14.00 7.44
C THR A 677 41.03 13.94 8.03
N ASP A 678 40.91 14.09 9.36
CA ASP A 678 39.61 14.07 10.05
C ASP A 678 38.73 15.24 9.63
N ASN A 679 39.30 16.40 9.29
CA ASN A 679 38.53 17.53 8.75
C ASN A 679 37.94 17.20 7.37
N GLN A 680 38.74 16.60 6.47
CA GLN A 680 38.26 16.19 5.18
C GLN A 680 37.22 15.06 5.27
N LEU A 681 37.38 14.17 6.24
CA LEU A 681 36.41 13.14 6.55
C LEU A 681 35.09 13.77 7.00
N ALA A 682 35.14 14.75 7.90
CA ALA A 682 33.93 15.45 8.36
C ALA A 682 33.21 16.15 7.22
N GLU A 683 33.94 16.81 6.29
CA GLU A 683 33.35 17.40 5.10
C GLU A 683 32.63 16.36 4.21
N GLU A 684 33.27 15.21 3.96
CA GLU A 684 32.67 14.14 3.15
C GLU A 684 31.49 13.47 3.90
N VAL A 685 31.53 13.34 5.22
CA VAL A 685 30.43 12.81 6.05
C VAL A 685 29.21 13.71 5.91
N TYR A 686 29.36 15.03 6.05
CA TYR A 686 28.24 15.97 5.85
C TYR A 686 27.72 15.92 4.41
N ASP A 687 28.58 15.90 3.38
CA ASP A 687 28.16 15.84 1.97
C ASP A 687 27.34 14.59 1.64
N LEU A 688 27.62 13.47 2.29
CA LEU A 688 26.99 12.19 1.98
C LEU A 688 25.73 11.92 2.85
N PHE A 689 25.68 12.42 4.08
CA PHE A 689 24.70 12.02 5.08
C PHE A 689 23.73 13.12 5.54
N TYR A 690 23.81 14.33 4.99
CA TYR A 690 23.00 15.48 5.46
C TYR A 690 21.50 15.38 5.16
N TYR A 691 21.10 14.43 4.37
CA TYR A 691 19.73 14.31 3.89
C TYR A 691 19.08 13.04 4.45
N SER A 692 17.86 13.12 4.93
CA SER A 692 17.02 12.05 5.49
C SER A 692 17.75 10.83 6.10
N GLY A 693 17.09 10.00 6.90
CA GLY A 693 17.66 8.75 7.42
C GLY A 693 18.01 7.74 6.33
N LEU A 694 19.14 7.02 6.50
CA LEU A 694 19.48 5.87 5.69
C LEU A 694 18.38 4.81 5.79
N THR A 695 17.87 4.32 4.66
CA THR A 695 16.88 3.23 4.68
C THR A 695 17.53 1.88 4.98
N PRO A 696 16.80 0.91 5.54
CA PRO A 696 17.32 -0.43 5.78
C PRO A 696 17.94 -1.07 4.53
N GLU A 697 17.33 -0.89 3.35
CA GLU A 697 17.83 -1.45 2.11
C GLU A 697 19.17 -0.83 1.69
N ILE A 698 19.35 0.49 1.86
CA ILE A 698 20.62 1.16 1.57
C ILE A 698 21.72 0.61 2.47
N VAL A 699 21.42 0.44 3.77
CA VAL A 699 22.36 -0.08 4.75
C VAL A 699 22.72 -1.53 4.46
N GLU A 700 21.74 -2.38 4.14
CA GLU A 700 21.98 -3.78 3.75
C GLU A 700 22.88 -3.87 2.51
N TYR A 701 22.60 -3.07 1.46
CA TYR A 701 23.47 -3.02 0.28
C TYR A 701 24.88 -2.54 0.64
N LEU A 702 24.98 -1.52 1.50
CA LEU A 702 26.28 -0.96 1.90
C LEU A 702 27.13 -1.98 2.65
N ILE A 703 26.59 -2.63 3.68
CA ILE A 703 27.30 -3.65 4.45
C ILE A 703 27.71 -4.82 3.54
N ALA A 704 26.81 -5.30 2.68
CA ALA A 704 27.13 -6.38 1.75
C ALA A 704 28.16 -5.99 0.67
N LEU A 705 28.26 -4.70 0.31
CA LEU A 705 29.33 -4.17 -0.56
C LEU A 705 30.67 -4.09 0.15
N LEU A 706 30.70 -3.76 1.45
CA LEU A 706 31.92 -3.70 2.27
C LEU A 706 32.45 -5.10 2.58
N ASP A 707 31.58 -6.10 2.70
CA ASP A 707 31.91 -7.50 2.98
C ASP A 707 32.74 -8.20 1.88
N TYR A 708 32.94 -7.57 0.74
CA TYR A 708 33.61 -8.15 -0.43
C TYR A 708 35.15 -7.93 -0.45
N ASP A 709 35.72 -7.20 0.51
CA ASP A 709 37.12 -6.83 0.46
C ASP A 709 38.03 -7.90 1.08
N TYR A 710 39.17 -8.19 0.44
CA TYR A 710 40.20 -9.12 0.93
C TYR A 710 40.80 -8.72 2.29
N ASN A 711 40.70 -7.45 2.68
CA ASN A 711 41.20 -6.88 3.93
C ASN A 711 40.09 -6.39 4.84
N GLN A 712 38.98 -7.04 4.79
CA GLN A 712 37.70 -6.67 5.38
C GLN A 712 37.79 -6.36 6.90
N ILE A 713 38.48 -7.18 7.66
CA ILE A 713 38.61 -7.04 9.12
C ILE A 713 39.28 -5.71 9.47
N ASN A 714 40.40 -5.37 8.83
CA ASN A 714 41.09 -4.10 9.07
C ASN A 714 40.32 -2.90 8.56
N LEU A 715 39.62 -3.06 7.42
CA LEU A 715 38.78 -2.01 6.87
C LEU A 715 37.66 -1.65 7.82
N ILE A 716 36.91 -2.64 8.33
CA ILE A 716 35.77 -2.44 9.23
C ILE A 716 36.23 -1.86 10.58
N ASP A 717 37.32 -2.36 11.16
CA ASP A 717 37.87 -1.83 12.42
C ASP A 717 38.31 -0.37 12.27
N THR A 718 39.08 -0.04 11.22
CA THR A 718 39.52 1.32 10.95
C THR A 718 38.34 2.28 10.70
N LEU A 719 37.37 1.83 9.89
CA LEU A 719 36.18 2.61 9.60
C LEU A 719 35.38 2.91 10.86
N PHE A 720 35.15 1.87 11.69
CA PHE A 720 34.46 2.03 12.97
C PHE A 720 35.14 3.05 13.87
N LYS A 721 36.47 2.98 14.03
CA LYS A 721 37.25 3.91 14.86
C LYS A 721 37.10 5.36 14.37
N ARG A 722 37.18 5.59 13.05
CA ARG A 722 37.07 6.92 12.47
C ARG A 722 35.67 7.51 12.60
N LEU A 723 34.64 6.70 12.34
CA LEU A 723 33.24 7.11 12.52
C LEU A 723 32.91 7.35 14.00
N LYS A 724 33.45 6.51 14.93
CA LYS A 724 33.27 6.70 16.34
C LYS A 724 33.94 8.00 16.82
N HIS A 725 35.11 8.34 16.25
CA HIS A 725 35.77 9.62 16.53
C HIS A 725 34.92 10.81 16.10
N PHE A 726 34.36 10.77 14.88
CA PHE A 726 33.41 11.77 14.39
C PHE A 726 32.17 11.86 15.30
N TYR A 727 31.57 10.73 15.66
CA TYR A 727 30.41 10.67 16.56
C TYR A 727 30.69 11.32 17.92
N THR A 728 31.83 10.99 18.54
CA THR A 728 32.22 11.58 19.83
C THR A 728 32.38 13.11 19.74
N TYR A 729 32.94 13.59 18.63
CA TYR A 729 33.03 15.02 18.35
C TYR A 729 31.67 15.69 18.18
N TRP A 730 30.79 15.06 17.45
CA TRP A 730 29.41 15.50 17.22
C TRP A 730 28.64 15.58 18.56
N CYS A 731 28.71 14.55 19.41
CA CYS A 731 28.07 14.51 20.73
C CYS A 731 28.61 15.61 21.69
N LYS A 732 29.91 15.95 21.65
CA LYS A 732 30.49 16.99 22.49
C LYS A 732 30.07 18.41 22.08
N GLY A 733 29.11 18.56 21.20
CA GLY A 733 28.53 19.82 20.78
C GLY A 733 29.44 20.67 19.88
N ARG A 734 30.56 20.10 19.39
CA ARG A 734 31.44 20.82 18.47
C ARG A 734 30.77 21.15 17.15
N PHE A 735 29.87 20.29 16.69
CA PHE A 735 29.07 20.50 15.50
C PHE A 735 27.62 20.92 15.83
N ILE A 736 27.00 20.37 16.86
CA ILE A 736 25.64 20.70 17.33
C ILE A 736 25.43 22.19 17.60
N ASN A 737 26.44 22.84 18.18
CA ASN A 737 26.42 24.28 18.49
C ASN A 737 27.32 25.10 17.56
N ALA A 738 27.83 24.51 16.49
CA ALA A 738 28.68 25.23 15.55
C ALA A 738 27.87 26.34 14.87
N TYR A 739 28.46 27.54 14.86
CA TYR A 739 27.97 28.61 14.00
C TYR A 739 28.06 28.17 12.53
N PRO A 740 27.17 28.64 11.67
CA PRO A 740 27.22 28.32 10.24
C PRO A 740 28.59 28.51 9.59
N GLN A 741 29.41 29.37 10.15
CA GLN A 741 30.81 29.65 9.72
C GLN A 741 31.78 28.48 9.93
N ASN A 742 31.44 27.52 10.82
CA ASN A 742 32.27 26.35 11.13
C ASN A 742 31.81 25.08 10.42
N PHE A 743 30.69 25.14 9.69
CA PHE A 743 30.32 24.04 8.79
C PHE A 743 31.40 23.93 7.70
N PRO A 744 31.70 22.71 7.26
CA PRO A 744 32.62 22.50 6.14
C PRO A 744 32.21 23.36 4.95
N PRO A 745 33.11 24.21 4.44
CA PRO A 745 32.71 25.17 3.42
C PRO A 745 32.34 24.48 2.12
N ASN A 746 31.26 24.91 1.52
CA ASN A 746 31.14 25.20 0.10
C ASN A 746 30.37 24.31 -0.84
N LYS A 747 30.05 23.03 -0.58
CA LYS A 747 29.20 22.29 -1.53
C LYS A 747 27.72 22.26 -1.15
N ILE A 748 27.43 22.28 0.13
CA ILE A 748 26.08 22.20 0.68
C ILE A 748 25.35 23.56 0.67
N LEU A 749 26.10 24.64 0.90
CA LEU A 749 25.54 26.01 1.01
C LEU A 749 25.17 26.66 -0.34
N HIS A 750 25.63 26.13 -1.46
CA HIS A 750 25.31 26.69 -2.78
C HIS A 750 23.94 26.28 -3.32
N THR A 751 23.28 25.30 -2.70
CA THR A 751 21.91 24.93 -3.06
C THR A 751 20.90 25.73 -2.22
N LYS A 752 20.69 27.00 -2.53
CA LYS A 752 19.63 27.90 -2.04
C LYS A 752 19.68 28.26 -0.55
N ALA A 753 19.62 29.55 -0.27
CA ALA A 753 19.43 30.20 1.03
C ALA A 753 18.81 29.31 2.10
N LEU A 754 19.62 28.45 2.73
CA LEU A 754 19.17 27.62 3.83
C LEU A 754 18.93 28.55 5.04
N SER A 755 17.71 28.52 5.57
CA SER A 755 17.38 29.13 6.85
C SER A 755 18.26 28.51 7.96
N PHE A 756 18.38 29.17 9.11
CA PHE A 756 19.13 28.63 10.27
C PHE A 756 18.59 27.25 10.70
N SER A 757 17.27 27.01 10.57
CA SER A 757 16.64 25.70 10.79
C SER A 757 17.15 24.63 9.82
N GLY A 758 17.47 24.95 8.57
CA GLY A 758 18.01 24.01 7.60
C GLY A 758 19.43 23.52 7.93
N LEU A 759 20.26 24.35 8.56
CA LEU A 759 21.61 23.92 9.01
C LEU A 759 21.53 22.94 10.19
N ARG A 760 20.59 23.14 11.11
CA ARG A 760 20.34 22.21 12.22
C ARG A 760 19.85 20.86 11.71
N GLU A 761 18.97 20.85 10.72
CA GLU A 761 18.48 19.64 10.09
C GLU A 761 19.63 18.84 9.45
N ILE A 762 20.51 19.50 8.70
CA ILE A 762 21.71 18.90 8.11
C ILE A 762 22.56 18.23 9.18
N ASP A 763 22.81 18.90 10.30
CA ASP A 763 23.62 18.40 11.39
C ASP A 763 22.99 17.16 12.05
N ILE A 764 21.70 17.21 12.35
CA ILE A 764 20.95 16.11 12.96
C ILE A 764 20.98 14.87 12.08
N TYR A 765 20.56 14.97 10.79
CA TYR A 765 20.57 13.81 9.93
C TYR A 765 21.97 13.24 9.71
N THR A 766 22.99 14.08 9.63
CA THR A 766 24.38 13.63 9.54
C THR A 766 24.78 12.80 10.75
N GLY A 767 24.51 13.29 11.96
CA GLY A 767 24.83 12.57 13.20
C GLY A 767 24.06 11.26 13.35
N LEU A 768 22.76 11.28 13.08
CA LEU A 768 21.92 10.09 13.14
C LEU A 768 22.35 9.03 12.10
N ASN A 769 22.69 9.42 10.87
CA ASN A 769 23.17 8.49 9.85
C ASN A 769 24.51 7.86 10.22
N VAL A 770 25.40 8.61 10.88
CA VAL A 770 26.64 8.03 11.45
C VAL A 770 26.32 7.04 12.57
N MET A 771 25.34 7.32 13.43
CA MET A 771 24.88 6.38 14.45
C MET A 771 24.31 5.10 13.83
N ILE A 772 23.53 5.21 12.75
CA ILE A 772 23.03 4.05 11.99
C ILE A 772 24.21 3.19 11.55
N LEU A 773 25.23 3.79 10.93
CA LEU A 773 26.40 3.05 10.45
C LEU A 773 27.19 2.41 11.61
N LEU A 774 27.40 3.11 12.71
CA LEU A 774 28.08 2.55 13.89
C LEU A 774 27.31 1.37 14.48
N SER A 775 25.99 1.47 14.59
CA SER A 775 25.12 0.39 15.07
C SER A 775 25.17 -0.82 14.14
N GLU A 776 25.18 -0.62 12.82
CA GLU A 776 25.24 -1.69 11.84
C GLU A 776 26.61 -2.33 11.74
N LEU A 777 27.69 -1.55 11.81
CA LEU A 777 29.05 -2.09 11.88
C LEU A 777 29.27 -2.90 13.16
N TYR A 778 28.70 -2.45 14.30
CA TYR A 778 28.68 -3.23 15.53
C TYR A 778 27.91 -4.55 15.32
N ARG A 779 26.69 -4.50 14.80
CA ARG A 779 25.88 -5.70 14.55
C ARG A 779 26.56 -6.68 13.60
N TYR A 780 27.20 -6.16 12.55
CA TYR A 780 27.99 -6.95 11.62
C TYR A 780 29.19 -7.60 12.34
N ALA A 781 29.91 -6.86 13.20
CA ALA A 781 31.06 -7.35 13.93
C ALA A 781 30.67 -8.46 14.92
N GLN A 782 29.48 -8.40 15.56
CA GLN A 782 29.03 -9.43 16.47
C GLN A 782 28.83 -10.81 15.80
N ALA A 783 28.63 -10.83 14.48
CA ALA A 783 28.55 -12.07 13.70
C ALA A 783 29.92 -12.61 13.26
N GLN A 784 31.03 -11.92 13.59
CA GLN A 784 32.37 -12.22 13.15
C GLN A 784 33.32 -12.45 14.35
N ASP A 785 33.82 -13.66 14.57
CA ASP A 785 34.69 -13.99 15.72
C ASP A 785 35.92 -13.09 15.85
N ALA A 786 36.48 -12.60 14.74
CA ALA A 786 37.67 -11.75 14.72
C ALA A 786 37.39 -10.29 15.11
N LEU A 787 36.12 -9.85 15.12
CA LEU A 787 35.69 -8.45 15.31
C LEU A 787 34.81 -8.25 16.53
N LYS A 788 34.11 -9.26 17.02
CA LYS A 788 33.08 -9.15 18.06
C LYS A 788 33.59 -8.50 19.36
N ASP A 789 34.82 -8.78 19.74
CA ASP A 789 35.43 -8.23 20.97
C ASP A 789 36.14 -6.89 20.74
N LYS A 790 36.39 -6.50 19.47
CA LYS A 790 37.09 -5.24 19.10
C LYS A 790 36.12 -4.12 18.81
N ILE A 791 34.95 -4.44 18.28
CA ILE A 791 33.96 -3.45 17.85
C ILE A 791 32.72 -3.56 18.73
N ILE A 792 32.63 -2.65 19.69
CA ILE A 792 31.46 -2.48 20.54
C ILE A 792 31.07 -0.99 20.50
N PHE A 793 29.83 -0.72 20.18
CA PHE A 793 29.29 0.63 20.13
C PHE A 793 28.42 0.89 21.36
N TYR A 794 28.87 1.80 22.21
CA TYR A 794 28.15 2.34 23.35
C TYR A 794 27.74 3.76 23.04
N PRO A 795 26.45 4.06 22.71
CA PRO A 795 26.00 5.42 22.39
C PRO A 795 26.20 6.43 23.50
N CYS A 796 26.08 6.02 24.76
CA CYS A 796 26.31 6.83 25.95
C CYS A 796 27.71 6.71 26.56
N GLY A 797 28.62 5.97 25.92
CA GLY A 797 29.83 5.49 26.59
C GLY A 797 29.59 4.17 27.35
N GLN A 798 30.64 3.46 27.73
CA GLN A 798 30.51 2.23 28.50
C GLN A 798 30.18 2.59 29.95
N LYS A 799 29.14 1.97 30.53
CA LYS A 799 28.75 2.15 31.92
C LYS A 799 29.99 1.91 32.85
N ASP A 800 30.11 2.69 33.90
CA ASP A 800 31.23 2.67 34.86
C ASP A 800 32.61 3.07 34.30
N SER A 801 32.67 3.71 33.12
CA SER A 801 33.88 4.32 32.57
C SER A 801 33.84 5.85 32.71
N ASP A 802 35.02 6.50 32.67
CA ASP A 802 35.17 7.96 32.72
C ASP A 802 34.50 8.69 31.53
N TYR A 803 34.07 7.96 30.52
CA TYR A 803 33.44 8.49 29.31
C TYR A 803 31.93 8.18 29.25
N PHE A 804 31.36 7.69 30.34
CA PHE A 804 29.92 7.42 30.42
C PHE A 804 29.14 8.69 30.68
N GLU A 805 28.25 9.07 29.78
CA GLU A 805 27.31 10.19 29.89
C GLU A 805 25.89 9.61 29.84
N ASP A 806 25.25 9.46 30.99
CA ASP A 806 23.96 8.74 31.13
C ASP A 806 22.79 9.46 30.44
N ASP A 807 22.84 10.79 30.34
CA ASP A 807 21.82 11.64 29.67
C ASP A 807 22.09 11.88 28.17
N LEU A 808 23.23 11.43 27.63
CA LEU A 808 23.64 11.72 26.24
C LEU A 808 22.59 11.25 25.21
N PHE A 809 22.04 10.07 25.40
CA PHE A 809 21.06 9.53 24.47
C PHE A 809 19.74 10.33 24.52
N PHE A 810 19.33 10.75 25.72
CA PHE A 810 18.21 11.68 25.90
C PHE A 810 18.47 13.01 25.19
N CYS A 811 19.65 13.56 25.31
CA CYS A 811 20.04 14.80 24.62
C CYS A 811 19.98 14.62 23.08
N ILE A 812 20.44 13.48 22.55
CA ILE A 812 20.35 13.18 21.10
C ILE A 812 18.90 13.10 20.66
N ILE A 813 18.03 12.40 21.40
CA ILE A 813 16.58 12.31 21.10
C ILE A 813 15.97 13.71 21.10
N SER A 814 16.21 14.50 22.15
CA SER A 814 15.66 15.85 22.30
C SER A 814 16.15 16.79 21.20
N TYR A 815 17.45 16.73 20.86
CA TYR A 815 18.03 17.52 19.77
C TYR A 815 17.43 17.14 18.44
N SER A 816 17.31 15.85 18.15
CA SER A 816 16.72 15.35 16.91
C SER A 816 15.26 15.77 16.77
N ASN A 817 14.50 15.65 17.85
CA ASN A 817 13.08 16.00 17.88
C ASN A 817 12.84 17.53 17.92
N SER A 818 13.88 18.37 17.94
CA SER A 818 13.75 19.83 17.80
C SER A 818 13.33 20.28 16.38
N ILE A 819 13.43 19.40 15.38
CA ILE A 819 12.91 19.62 14.02
C ILE A 819 11.45 19.18 13.96
N ASP A 820 11.21 17.92 14.29
CA ASP A 820 9.87 17.30 14.38
C ASP A 820 9.89 16.26 15.50
N ALA A 821 8.79 16.13 16.21
CA ALA A 821 8.65 15.26 17.39
C ALA A 821 9.03 13.78 17.17
N HIS A 822 9.08 13.33 15.92
CA HIS A 822 9.37 11.93 15.55
C HIS A 822 10.66 11.73 14.76
N THR A 823 11.47 12.80 14.54
CA THR A 823 12.69 12.73 13.70
C THR A 823 13.65 11.63 14.17
N PHE A 824 13.84 11.46 15.47
CA PHE A 824 14.69 10.41 16.02
C PHE A 824 14.16 9.01 15.69
N LEU A 825 12.90 8.75 16.02
CA LEU A 825 12.27 7.44 15.80
C LEU A 825 12.22 7.09 14.31
N ASP A 826 11.90 8.05 13.49
CA ASP A 826 11.81 7.90 12.04
C ASP A 826 13.15 7.59 11.39
N THR A 827 14.23 8.11 11.95
CA THR A 827 15.56 7.93 11.39
C THR A 827 16.28 6.73 11.98
N LEU A 828 16.34 6.63 13.31
CA LEU A 828 17.17 5.66 14.01
C LEU A 828 16.39 4.50 14.62
N GLY A 829 15.09 4.65 14.87
CA GLY A 829 14.30 3.70 15.66
C GLY A 829 14.33 2.26 15.17
N TYR A 830 14.49 2.03 13.85
CA TYR A 830 14.63 0.70 13.25
C TYR A 830 15.99 0.04 13.50
N PHE A 831 17.06 0.82 13.77
CA PHE A 831 18.45 0.37 13.78
C PHE A 831 19.03 0.08 15.17
N LEU A 832 18.22 0.14 16.24
CA LEU A 832 18.67 0.00 17.62
C LEU A 832 18.60 -1.42 18.18
N ASN A 833 18.37 -2.42 17.31
CA ASN A 833 18.48 -3.82 17.71
C ASN A 833 19.90 -4.14 18.24
N ASN A 834 19.99 -4.84 19.37
CA ASN A 834 21.21 -5.16 20.10
C ASN A 834 21.98 -3.92 20.64
N ALA A 835 21.36 -2.74 20.71
CA ALA A 835 21.99 -1.53 21.25
C ALA A 835 22.50 -1.75 22.68
N GLN A 836 23.62 -1.08 23.04
CA GLN A 836 24.24 -1.13 24.36
C GLN A 836 23.96 0.21 25.06
N LEU A 837 22.87 0.28 25.86
CA LEU A 837 22.37 1.50 26.51
C LEU A 837 22.26 1.36 28.03
N SER A 838 22.92 0.35 28.62
CA SER A 838 22.85 0.10 30.08
C SER A 838 23.12 1.37 30.88
N GLY A 839 22.26 1.66 31.86
CA GLY A 839 22.33 2.80 32.76
C GLY A 839 21.90 4.14 32.21
N ALA A 840 21.40 4.22 30.96
CA ALA A 840 20.96 5.48 30.34
C ALA A 840 19.73 6.07 31.04
N GLN A 841 19.64 7.42 31.06
CA GLN A 841 18.47 8.15 31.58
C GLN A 841 17.53 8.50 30.43
N LEU A 842 16.39 7.83 30.37
CA LEU A 842 15.41 7.94 29.29
C LEU A 842 13.98 8.12 29.83
N SER A 843 13.87 8.83 30.96
CA SER A 843 12.56 9.13 31.54
C SER A 843 11.77 10.12 30.66
N ASN A 844 10.45 9.98 30.61
CA ASN A 844 9.53 10.84 29.86
C ASN A 844 9.77 10.88 28.33
N VAL A 845 10.54 9.98 27.73
CA VAL A 845 10.77 9.98 26.29
C VAL A 845 9.69 9.23 25.52
N ASN A 846 9.43 9.69 24.29
CA ASN A 846 8.63 8.93 23.36
C ASN A 846 9.52 8.01 22.51
N LEU A 847 9.44 6.71 22.78
CA LEU A 847 10.14 5.63 22.08
C LEU A 847 9.14 4.59 21.52
N SER A 848 7.94 5.05 21.19
CA SER A 848 6.91 4.18 20.64
C SER A 848 7.37 3.51 19.35
N SER A 849 7.04 2.23 19.20
CA SER A 849 7.41 1.40 18.03
C SER A 849 8.93 1.22 17.80
N ILE A 850 9.78 1.58 18.77
CA ILE A 850 11.23 1.43 18.67
C ILE A 850 11.64 -0.04 18.58
N GLN A 851 12.76 -0.31 17.88
CA GLN A 851 13.30 -1.66 17.70
C GLN A 851 14.50 -1.86 18.66
N PHE A 852 14.25 -2.49 19.80
CA PHE A 852 15.26 -2.80 20.84
C PHE A 852 15.45 -4.33 21.03
N ARG A 853 15.16 -5.10 20.00
CA ARG A 853 15.31 -6.55 20.06
C ARG A 853 16.73 -6.93 20.45
N GLY A 854 16.88 -7.73 21.55
CA GLY A 854 18.16 -8.19 22.05
C GLY A 854 19.07 -7.07 22.61
N ALA A 855 18.54 -5.85 22.80
CA ALA A 855 19.31 -4.74 23.35
C ALA A 855 19.67 -4.97 24.83
N ASN A 856 20.81 -4.44 25.26
CA ASN A 856 21.16 -4.34 26.67
C ASN A 856 20.65 -3.00 27.23
N LEU A 857 19.57 -3.08 27.97
CA LEU A 857 18.86 -1.97 28.59
C LEU A 857 18.88 -2.10 30.15
N SER A 858 19.79 -2.88 30.70
CA SER A 858 19.87 -3.06 32.14
C SER A 858 20.10 -1.73 32.86
N ASP A 859 19.46 -1.55 34.00
CA ASP A 859 19.56 -0.34 34.84
C ASP A 859 19.16 0.97 34.15
N VAL A 860 18.46 0.92 33.00
CA VAL A 860 17.97 2.12 32.31
C VAL A 860 16.78 2.70 33.07
N ASN A 861 16.69 4.01 33.11
CA ASN A 861 15.53 4.70 33.64
C ASN A 861 14.56 5.03 32.48
N PHE A 862 13.45 4.30 32.39
CA PHE A 862 12.34 4.53 31.45
C PHE A 862 11.09 5.02 32.18
N SER A 863 11.21 5.58 33.39
CA SER A 863 10.02 6.05 34.11
C SER A 863 9.22 7.06 33.27
N ASP A 864 7.91 6.90 33.24
CA ASP A 864 6.98 7.72 32.47
C ASP A 864 7.23 7.71 30.93
N ALA A 865 8.08 6.82 30.42
CA ALA A 865 8.37 6.74 28.98
C ALA A 865 7.23 6.07 28.19
N ASN A 866 7.08 6.46 26.92
CA ASN A 866 6.17 5.78 25.98
C ASN A 866 6.95 4.76 25.15
N LEU A 867 6.77 3.47 25.46
CA LEU A 867 7.32 2.30 24.75
C LEU A 867 6.22 1.48 24.07
N SER A 868 5.05 2.08 23.81
CA SER A 868 3.95 1.37 23.15
C SER A 868 4.37 0.86 21.77
N PHE A 869 3.93 -0.35 21.43
CA PHE A 869 4.30 -1.04 20.17
C PHE A 869 5.81 -1.33 19.99
N ALA A 870 6.66 -1.09 21.00
CA ALA A 870 8.10 -1.37 20.91
C ALA A 870 8.38 -2.88 20.75
N ASP A 871 9.43 -3.23 20.00
CA ASP A 871 9.97 -4.60 20.00
C ASP A 871 11.17 -4.69 20.95
N LEU A 872 10.90 -5.23 22.13
CA LEU A 872 11.86 -5.48 23.20
C LEU A 872 12.14 -6.99 23.34
N SER A 873 11.85 -7.77 22.30
CA SER A 873 12.00 -9.24 22.38
C SER A 873 13.46 -9.65 22.63
N GLY A 874 13.66 -10.48 23.63
CA GLY A 874 14.99 -10.92 24.04
C GLY A 874 15.90 -9.82 24.62
N ALA A 875 15.38 -8.62 24.90
CA ALA A 875 16.15 -7.54 25.51
C ALA A 875 16.48 -7.84 26.98
N ASN A 876 17.63 -7.36 27.44
CA ASN A 876 17.98 -7.35 28.86
C ASN A 876 17.46 -6.07 29.53
N LEU A 877 16.40 -6.16 30.29
CA LEU A 877 15.75 -5.09 31.06
C LEU A 877 15.90 -5.33 32.57
N SER A 878 16.94 -6.06 32.99
CA SER A 878 17.15 -6.34 34.41
C SER A 878 17.38 -5.03 35.19
N SER A 879 16.76 -4.93 36.36
CA SER A 879 16.85 -3.75 37.24
C SER A 879 16.39 -2.42 36.59
N THR A 880 15.70 -2.45 35.47
CA THR A 880 15.23 -1.27 34.75
C THR A 880 14.08 -0.59 35.49
N ASP A 881 14.05 0.74 35.54
CA ASP A 881 12.91 1.48 36.07
C ASP A 881 11.91 1.80 34.94
N LEU A 882 10.75 1.12 34.97
CA LEU A 882 9.64 1.26 34.02
C LEU A 882 8.39 1.80 34.74
N ASN A 883 8.56 2.47 35.90
CA ASN A 883 7.44 3.01 36.65
C ASN A 883 6.62 3.97 35.79
N ASN A 884 5.29 3.82 35.79
CA ASN A 884 4.34 4.58 34.96
C ASN A 884 4.56 4.47 33.43
N ALA A 885 5.47 3.64 32.96
CA ALA A 885 5.74 3.53 31.50
C ALA A 885 4.54 2.96 30.74
N ASN A 886 4.36 3.40 29.50
CA ASN A 886 3.38 2.84 28.60
C ASN A 886 4.04 1.79 27.69
N LEU A 887 3.79 0.52 27.94
CA LEU A 887 4.25 -0.66 27.17
C LEU A 887 3.10 -1.36 26.44
N SER A 888 1.98 -0.66 26.25
CA SER A 888 0.81 -1.27 25.58
C SER A 888 1.17 -1.76 24.19
N HIS A 889 0.73 -2.97 23.83
CA HIS A 889 1.05 -3.63 22.56
C HIS A 889 2.55 -3.94 22.31
N ALA A 890 3.42 -3.71 23.28
CA ALA A 890 4.85 -4.01 23.14
C ALA A 890 5.11 -5.52 23.06
N ASN A 891 6.20 -5.90 22.38
CA ASN A 891 6.69 -7.26 22.34
C ASN A 891 7.88 -7.42 23.28
N LEU A 892 7.67 -8.06 24.43
CA LEU A 892 8.69 -8.38 25.44
C LEU A 892 8.95 -9.89 25.50
N SER A 893 8.60 -10.63 24.45
CA SER A 893 8.80 -12.10 24.47
C SER A 893 10.27 -12.45 24.67
N ASN A 894 10.54 -13.41 25.57
CA ASN A 894 11.90 -13.82 25.97
C ASN A 894 12.76 -12.69 26.58
N ALA A 895 12.19 -11.55 26.98
CA ALA A 895 12.94 -10.47 27.62
C ALA A 895 13.32 -10.84 29.06
N ASN A 896 14.43 -10.30 29.54
CA ASN A 896 14.83 -10.41 30.92
C ASN A 896 14.47 -9.15 31.72
N LEU A 897 13.46 -9.23 32.56
CA LEU A 897 12.94 -8.16 33.44
C LEU A 897 13.21 -8.46 34.93
N ASP A 898 14.22 -9.27 35.23
CA ASP A 898 14.56 -9.61 36.62
C ASP A 898 14.81 -8.36 37.44
N GLY A 899 14.09 -8.22 38.56
CA GLY A 899 14.18 -7.06 39.43
C GLY A 899 13.69 -5.74 38.87
N ALA A 900 13.10 -5.68 37.66
CA ALA A 900 12.59 -4.47 37.05
C ALA A 900 11.43 -3.85 37.84
N ASN A 901 11.32 -2.51 37.83
CA ASN A 901 10.22 -1.77 38.43
C ASN A 901 9.17 -1.41 37.39
N LEU A 902 8.09 -2.14 37.30
CA LEU A 902 6.95 -1.94 36.42
C LEU A 902 5.72 -1.39 37.17
N SER A 903 5.92 -0.77 38.35
CA SER A 903 4.78 -0.26 39.12
C SER A 903 4.00 0.77 38.31
N ASN A 904 2.67 0.68 38.32
CA ASN A 904 1.75 1.52 37.56
C ASN A 904 1.93 1.46 36.01
N ALA A 905 2.78 0.60 35.48
CA ALA A 905 3.00 0.51 34.02
C ALA A 905 1.76 -0.03 33.31
N ASN A 906 1.54 0.43 32.07
CA ASN A 906 0.50 -0.07 31.19
C ASN A 906 1.07 -1.10 30.20
N LEU A 907 0.80 -2.38 30.42
CA LEU A 907 1.20 -3.50 29.57
C LEU A 907 0.00 -4.13 28.81
N SER A 908 -1.10 -3.40 28.66
CA SER A 908 -2.29 -3.93 28.00
C SER A 908 -1.97 -4.41 26.59
N ASN A 909 -2.42 -5.62 26.24
CA ASN A 909 -2.17 -6.28 24.95
C ASN A 909 -0.67 -6.53 24.64
N ALA A 910 0.23 -6.43 25.62
CA ALA A 910 1.64 -6.73 25.42
C ALA A 910 1.89 -8.25 25.34
N ASN A 911 2.97 -8.64 24.67
CA ASN A 911 3.45 -10.03 24.65
C ASN A 911 4.66 -10.18 25.56
N LEU A 912 4.49 -10.89 26.70
CA LEU A 912 5.55 -11.26 27.64
C LEU A 912 5.77 -12.78 27.65
N SER A 913 5.40 -13.50 26.61
CA SER A 913 5.60 -14.95 26.56
C SER A 913 7.08 -15.33 26.77
N ASN A 914 7.34 -16.29 27.66
CA ASN A 914 8.67 -16.72 28.08
C ASN A 914 9.56 -15.61 28.71
N ALA A 915 9.01 -14.47 29.10
CA ALA A 915 9.77 -13.41 29.72
C ALA A 915 10.15 -13.78 31.17
N ASN A 916 11.31 -13.32 31.63
CA ASN A 916 11.73 -13.45 33.01
C ASN A 916 11.37 -12.19 33.80
N LEU A 917 10.36 -12.28 34.66
CA LEU A 917 9.87 -11.23 35.57
C LEU A 917 10.19 -11.57 37.03
N SER A 918 11.17 -12.43 37.29
CA SER A 918 11.50 -12.80 38.67
C SER A 918 11.89 -11.55 39.48
N ASN A 919 11.42 -11.47 40.69
CA ASN A 919 11.60 -10.34 41.63
C ASN A 919 11.09 -8.98 41.10
N ALA A 920 10.39 -8.90 39.95
CA ALA A 920 9.90 -7.68 39.40
C ALA A 920 8.80 -7.03 40.26
N LYS A 921 8.69 -5.70 40.24
CA LYS A 921 7.65 -4.92 40.92
C LYS A 921 6.60 -4.51 39.88
N LEU A 922 5.42 -5.13 39.97
CA LEU A 922 4.30 -4.88 39.05
C LEU A 922 3.11 -4.21 39.78
N ASN A 923 3.29 -3.65 40.96
CA ASN A 923 2.20 -3.14 41.77
C ASN A 923 1.37 -2.11 40.97
N HIS A 924 0.02 -2.29 40.98
CA HIS A 924 -0.94 -1.45 40.28
C HIS A 924 -0.76 -1.42 38.74
N ALA A 925 0.06 -2.31 38.18
CA ALA A 925 0.26 -2.36 36.73
C ALA A 925 -1.02 -2.88 36.01
N LYS A 926 -1.20 -2.45 34.77
CA LYS A 926 -2.31 -2.85 33.92
C LYS A 926 -1.83 -3.88 32.90
N LEU A 927 -2.22 -5.15 33.09
CA LEU A 927 -1.87 -6.28 32.22
C LEU A 927 -3.12 -6.87 31.53
N THR A 928 -4.06 -6.02 31.14
CA THR A 928 -5.29 -6.50 30.49
C THR A 928 -4.99 -7.09 29.13
N TYR A 929 -5.47 -8.32 28.86
CA TYR A 929 -5.24 -9.08 27.62
C TYR A 929 -3.76 -9.30 27.28
N THR A 930 -2.89 -9.32 28.29
CA THR A 930 -1.45 -9.57 28.15
C THR A 930 -1.16 -11.04 27.98
N ASP A 931 -0.28 -11.41 27.08
CA ASP A 931 0.22 -12.78 26.90
C ASP A 931 1.43 -13.02 27.81
N LEU A 932 1.25 -13.80 28.87
CA LEU A 932 2.27 -14.19 29.85
C LEU A 932 2.53 -15.72 29.81
N ARG A 933 2.25 -16.40 28.72
CA ARG A 933 2.46 -17.85 28.60
C ARG A 933 3.91 -18.20 28.90
N SER A 934 4.10 -19.18 29.81
CA SER A 934 5.43 -19.64 30.22
C SER A 934 6.34 -18.53 30.79
N ALA A 935 5.81 -17.38 31.20
CA ALA A 935 6.57 -16.33 31.86
C ALA A 935 6.98 -16.74 33.27
N ASN A 936 8.14 -16.29 33.72
CA ASN A 936 8.65 -16.51 35.06
C ASN A 936 8.34 -15.30 35.95
N LEU A 937 7.38 -15.41 36.86
CA LEU A 937 7.02 -14.38 37.85
C LEU A 937 7.46 -14.82 39.28
N TYR A 938 8.51 -15.61 39.41
CA TYR A 938 9.03 -16.05 40.72
C TYR A 938 9.27 -14.86 41.65
N ALA A 939 8.64 -14.87 42.82
CA ALA A 939 8.74 -13.82 43.83
C ALA A 939 8.37 -12.39 43.35
N ALA A 940 7.67 -12.26 42.24
CA ALA A 940 7.21 -10.97 41.71
C ALA A 940 6.16 -10.33 42.66
N SER A 941 6.22 -8.98 42.76
CA SER A 941 5.27 -8.18 43.53
C SER A 941 4.17 -7.67 42.61
N CYS A 942 2.96 -8.22 42.74
CA CYS A 942 1.82 -7.95 41.87
C CYS A 942 0.60 -7.45 42.67
N TYR A 943 0.81 -6.55 43.66
CA TYR A 943 -0.29 -5.99 44.44
C TYR A 943 -1.24 -5.19 43.57
N GLU A 944 -2.52 -5.51 43.63
CA GLU A 944 -3.60 -4.81 42.92
C GLU A 944 -3.39 -4.70 41.41
N VAL A 945 -2.69 -5.66 40.84
CA VAL A 945 -2.46 -5.75 39.37
C VAL A 945 -3.78 -6.08 38.67
N ASN A 946 -3.98 -5.50 37.49
CA ASN A 946 -5.13 -5.88 36.67
C ASN A 946 -4.73 -6.89 35.58
N PHE A 947 -5.00 -8.16 35.81
CA PHE A 947 -4.79 -9.29 34.90
C PHE A 947 -6.03 -9.62 34.02
N SER A 948 -7.05 -8.78 33.99
CA SER A 948 -8.30 -9.12 33.27
C SER A 948 -8.03 -9.58 31.84
N GLY A 949 -8.45 -10.78 31.47
CA GLY A 949 -8.23 -11.39 30.16
C GLY A 949 -6.79 -11.80 29.87
N ALA A 950 -5.86 -11.70 30.81
CA ALA A 950 -4.48 -12.11 30.63
C ALA A 950 -4.34 -13.63 30.56
N THR A 951 -3.36 -14.11 29.78
CA THR A 951 -3.03 -15.53 29.66
C THR A 951 -1.75 -15.84 30.39
N LEU A 952 -1.86 -16.53 31.54
CA LEU A 952 -0.73 -17.01 32.39
C LEU A 952 -0.52 -18.53 32.26
N CYS A 953 -0.99 -19.14 31.19
CA CYS A 953 -0.86 -20.57 30.95
C CYS A 953 0.61 -21.02 31.07
N SER A 954 0.87 -22.05 31.93
CA SER A 954 2.20 -22.58 32.23
C SER A 954 3.19 -21.54 32.80
N ALA A 955 2.74 -20.41 33.32
CA ALA A 955 3.60 -19.43 33.97
C ALA A 955 4.06 -19.93 35.37
N THR A 956 5.23 -19.49 35.82
CA THR A 956 5.78 -19.75 37.15
C THR A 956 5.45 -18.59 38.08
N LEU A 957 4.58 -18.81 39.06
CA LEU A 957 4.13 -17.78 40.01
C LEU A 957 4.59 -18.07 41.45
N ASN A 958 5.53 -18.97 41.62
CA ASN A 958 5.98 -19.41 42.95
C ASN A 958 6.46 -18.19 43.77
N TYR A 959 5.93 -18.08 44.99
CA TYR A 959 6.17 -16.97 45.94
C TYR A 959 5.71 -15.59 45.43
N ALA A 960 5.00 -15.49 44.30
CA ALA A 960 4.47 -14.23 43.80
C ALA A 960 3.38 -13.67 44.75
N ARG A 961 3.30 -12.32 44.81
CA ARG A 961 2.33 -11.63 45.69
C ARG A 961 1.23 -10.96 44.87
N LEU A 962 0.12 -11.67 44.66
CA LEU A 962 -1.04 -11.22 43.86
C LEU A 962 -2.18 -10.71 44.76
N LYS A 963 -1.89 -10.23 45.98
CA LYS A 963 -2.91 -9.72 46.89
C LYS A 963 -3.70 -8.57 46.22
N GLY A 964 -5.02 -8.70 46.20
CA GLY A 964 -5.93 -7.73 45.65
C GLY A 964 -5.93 -7.65 44.10
N ALA A 965 -5.21 -8.54 43.41
CA ALA A 965 -5.14 -8.55 41.93
C ALA A 965 -6.53 -8.84 41.32
N ASN A 966 -6.85 -8.17 40.20
CA ASN A 966 -8.06 -8.44 39.46
C ASN A 966 -7.81 -9.55 38.41
N CYS A 967 -8.42 -10.73 38.66
CA CYS A 967 -8.22 -11.94 37.84
C CYS A 967 -9.43 -12.24 36.93
N ASN A 968 -10.19 -11.24 36.53
CA ASN A 968 -11.37 -11.46 35.68
C ASN A 968 -10.97 -12.10 34.33
N HIS A 969 -11.53 -13.30 34.04
CA HIS A 969 -11.19 -14.07 32.82
C HIS A 969 -9.69 -14.35 32.63
N THR A 970 -8.89 -14.35 33.68
CA THR A 970 -7.47 -14.71 33.65
C THR A 970 -7.31 -16.21 33.45
N ASP A 971 -6.45 -16.64 32.50
CA ASP A 971 -6.14 -18.05 32.30
C ASP A 971 -4.90 -18.48 33.10
N PHE A 972 -5.09 -19.26 34.15
CA PHE A 972 -4.02 -19.85 34.98
C PHE A 972 -3.75 -21.34 34.64
N SER A 973 -4.21 -21.84 33.51
CA SER A 973 -4.05 -23.25 33.13
C SER A 973 -2.60 -23.68 33.22
N TYR A 974 -2.32 -24.72 34.01
CA TYR A 974 -0.98 -25.26 34.25
C TYR A 974 0.03 -24.28 34.88
N ALA A 975 -0.37 -23.11 35.36
CA ALA A 975 0.51 -22.18 36.07
C ALA A 975 0.88 -22.75 37.44
N ASP A 976 2.15 -22.59 37.85
CA ASP A 976 2.58 -23.05 39.19
C ASP A 976 2.31 -21.98 40.24
N LEU A 977 1.34 -22.25 41.11
CA LEU A 977 0.92 -21.35 42.18
C LEU A 977 1.55 -21.67 43.55
N THR A 978 2.66 -22.42 43.61
CA THR A 978 3.31 -22.77 44.87
C THR A 978 3.64 -21.54 45.70
N ASN A 979 3.07 -21.45 46.96
CA ASN A 979 3.29 -20.32 47.87
C ASN A 979 2.90 -18.94 47.27
N THR A 980 2.02 -18.93 46.29
CA THR A 980 1.52 -17.67 45.69
C THR A 980 0.47 -17.06 46.62
N ASN A 981 0.56 -15.77 46.92
CA ASN A 981 -0.43 -15.06 47.73
C ASN A 981 -1.53 -14.43 46.85
N LEU A 982 -2.71 -15.05 46.90
CA LEU A 982 -3.93 -14.63 46.18
C LEU A 982 -5.00 -14.05 47.12
N THR A 983 -4.60 -13.62 48.35
CA THR A 983 -5.56 -13.05 49.31
C THR A 983 -6.24 -11.81 48.75
N ASN A 984 -7.55 -11.71 48.89
CA ASN A 984 -8.39 -10.63 48.36
C ASN A 984 -8.31 -10.44 46.83
N ALA A 985 -7.89 -11.45 46.11
CA ALA A 985 -7.94 -11.40 44.63
C ALA A 985 -9.40 -11.22 44.17
N GLN A 986 -9.60 -10.30 43.22
CA GLN A 986 -10.92 -9.91 42.72
C GLN A 986 -11.28 -10.73 41.46
N ASN A 987 -12.56 -11.09 41.33
CA ASN A 987 -13.11 -11.81 40.18
C ASN A 987 -12.39 -13.15 39.87
N LEU A 988 -11.77 -13.76 40.87
CA LEU A 988 -11.14 -15.06 40.79
C LEU A 988 -12.20 -16.14 40.93
N THR A 989 -12.15 -17.19 40.13
CA THR A 989 -13.07 -18.32 40.18
C THR A 989 -12.37 -19.61 40.64
N THR A 990 -13.10 -20.54 41.25
CA THR A 990 -12.55 -21.84 41.63
C THR A 990 -12.08 -22.66 40.44
N GLN A 991 -12.73 -22.53 39.30
CA GLN A 991 -12.35 -23.20 38.06
C GLN A 991 -10.98 -22.70 37.52
N GLN A 992 -10.73 -21.39 37.54
CA GLN A 992 -9.44 -20.81 37.14
C GLN A 992 -8.30 -21.36 38.02
N VAL A 993 -8.51 -21.40 39.32
CA VAL A 993 -7.51 -21.87 40.28
C VAL A 993 -7.24 -23.35 40.13
N LYS A 994 -8.29 -24.20 40.02
CA LYS A 994 -8.17 -25.66 39.87
C LYS A 994 -7.48 -26.07 38.56
N ALA A 995 -7.49 -25.20 37.51
CA ALA A 995 -6.76 -25.44 36.29
C ALA A 995 -5.23 -25.25 36.42
N ALA A 996 -4.79 -24.62 37.52
CA ALA A 996 -3.37 -24.38 37.82
C ALA A 996 -2.73 -25.55 38.56
N SER A 997 -1.42 -25.66 38.49
CA SER A 997 -0.60 -26.61 39.23
C SER A 997 -0.33 -26.10 40.65
N ASN A 998 -0.27 -27.00 41.64
CA ASN A 998 0.03 -26.65 43.04
C ASN A 998 -0.88 -25.56 43.64
N TRP A 999 -2.08 -25.44 43.14
CA TRP A 999 -3.06 -24.45 43.61
C TRP A 999 -3.39 -24.62 45.10
N ASP A 1000 -3.32 -25.84 45.62
CA ASP A 1000 -3.51 -26.21 47.02
C ASP A 1000 -2.43 -25.65 47.96
N LYS A 1001 -1.29 -25.22 47.44
CA LYS A 1001 -0.17 -24.60 48.18
C LYS A 1001 -0.20 -23.08 48.16
N ALA A 1002 -1.18 -22.47 47.51
CA ALA A 1002 -1.33 -21.02 47.44
C ALA A 1002 -2.12 -20.50 48.67
N GLU A 1003 -1.92 -19.21 48.99
CA GLU A 1003 -2.64 -18.50 50.04
C GLU A 1003 -3.89 -17.79 49.47
N TYR A 1004 -5.06 -18.05 50.05
CA TYR A 1004 -6.34 -17.47 49.68
C TYR A 1004 -7.00 -16.74 50.84
N SER A 1005 -7.97 -15.84 50.53
CA SER A 1005 -8.86 -15.32 51.57
C SER A 1005 -9.73 -16.44 52.16
N PRO A 1006 -10.14 -16.39 53.46
CA PRO A 1006 -10.90 -17.43 54.10
C PRO A 1006 -12.20 -17.80 53.37
N GLU A 1007 -12.91 -16.81 52.83
CA GLU A 1007 -14.15 -16.98 52.10
C GLU A 1007 -13.93 -17.75 50.80
N PHE A 1008 -12.84 -17.44 50.04
CA PHE A 1008 -12.51 -18.10 48.78
C PHE A 1008 -12.01 -19.54 49.02
N LEU A 1009 -11.24 -19.76 50.09
CA LEU A 1009 -10.81 -21.11 50.50
C LEU A 1009 -12.01 -22.02 50.78
N GLN A 1010 -13.03 -21.48 51.47
CA GLN A 1010 -14.27 -22.21 51.72
C GLN A 1010 -15.02 -22.55 50.43
N ALA A 1011 -15.04 -21.63 49.47
CA ALA A 1011 -15.65 -21.86 48.15
C ALA A 1011 -14.92 -22.96 47.33
N ILE A 1012 -13.59 -23.03 47.41
CA ILE A 1012 -12.79 -24.09 46.77
C ILE A 1012 -13.10 -25.46 47.39
N THR A 1013 -13.16 -25.53 48.72
CA THR A 1013 -13.43 -26.80 49.44
C THR A 1013 -14.84 -27.30 49.16
N ASN A 1014 -15.85 -26.42 49.19
CA ASN A 1014 -17.23 -26.80 48.90
C ASN A 1014 -17.41 -27.26 47.43
N SER A 1015 -16.62 -26.76 46.48
CA SER A 1015 -16.66 -27.20 45.07
C SER A 1015 -16.03 -28.57 44.83
N ASN A 1016 -15.34 -29.17 45.81
CA ASN A 1016 -14.81 -30.53 45.76
C ASN A 1016 -15.84 -31.58 46.27
N GLU A 1017 -16.91 -31.15 46.95
CA GLU A 1017 -17.96 -32.07 47.44
C GLU A 1017 -19.08 -32.30 46.40
N ILE A 1018 -19.08 -31.60 45.29
CA ILE A 1018 -20.11 -31.65 44.22
C ILE A 1018 -19.65 -32.44 42.99
N GLU A 1019 -18.36 -32.75 42.84
CA GLU A 1019 -17.82 -33.67 41.83
C GLU A 1019 -17.62 -35.07 42.43
#